data_66d1316df46d20a1d0c021c073c4594c
#
_entry.id   66d1316df46d20a1d0c021c073c4594c
#
_cell.length_a   1.000
_cell.length_b   1.000
_cell.length_c   1.000
_cell.angle_alpha   90.00
_cell.angle_beta   90.00
_cell.angle_gamma   90.00
#
_symmetry.space_group_name_H-M   'P 1'
#
loop_
_entity.id
_entity.type
_entity.pdbx_description
1 polymer ?
#
loop_
_entity_poly.entity_id
_entity_poly.type
_entity_poly.pdbx_seq_one_letter_code
_entity_poly.pdbx_strand_id
1 'polypeptide(L)'
;MSMNLLPLQRSLPLVLVGVSCSALAAGIVPDGGTVTSVSNGVTGRQTVNIAPTIGGVSNNTYSSFNVSKAGADLNNFGINARTIVNQVTSTNPSLIQGNVNVLGPRANVILANPNGVTVDGGSFTNTGHVVLSTGQVSFNDIALAPGVMQRNVMLTTDRGAITIGPGGLSGTLVNLDLIAKQLSINGPVTNDFTSSTSGIRAIVGDSTSTFDTSFSPSDNGHDWLIGTSSPGTKSNAVAVDITAAGGLTAGRVQLIVTDQGAGVHSLGKIYANAGDVVVMANGDIAIADGSLKAERDVALGTPGTISLQGAQVTAANNVNVQAGNIALSDDSPGPTTLSAGNTVNLTSSGSITNTGSLIQAGTTASDGTTTGGDVVLTAAGDITNRSSANNLGIMFAANGQTKLTAGGNIINDNARILSNGAVSLTAAGDVQNIIDHTGGTNGGQPTAYTDRGGSFLFFTHTTSGFNVDYGTVGNPDQLAYIAAVHGPVTITSRNFTNAGGIVQSNDSEVNIAAQNAFTNAAVFTGQASYTRSCWVFCHADASSNVTPYGGTIQAGGNIGIKAGTVARNIGGYVFANGDIKVDAPITYAQGVTGYSAINQHRGFKAFFGSTWAQIIAMDVGGGFSANGGVTLTGDGVIEGGSFSGGKGVTAAGGITTVRAPSRTPVQIDQHLGLTTWWWR
;
A
#
# COMPACT_ATOMS: atom_id res chain seq x y z
N MET A 1 -21.08 51.33 32.89
CA MET A 1 -20.76 51.32 34.33
C MET A 1 -19.88 50.10 34.58
N SER A 2 -18.67 50.37 35.02
CA SER A 2 -17.59 49.53 35.58
C SER A 2 -17.11 48.30 34.78
N MET A 3 -16.08 48.53 34.00
CA MET A 3 -15.02 47.57 33.62
C MET A 3 -14.30 47.09 34.88
N ASN A 4 -14.10 45.79 35.01
CA ASN A 4 -13.10 45.20 35.89
C ASN A 4 -12.04 44.48 35.05
N LEU A 5 -10.86 45.08 34.96
CA LEU A 5 -9.61 44.54 34.45
C LEU A 5 -9.01 43.64 35.52
N LEU A 6 -8.72 42.37 35.19
CA LEU A 6 -7.85 41.48 35.95
C LEU A 6 -6.47 41.44 35.27
N PRO A 7 -5.38 41.50 36.02
CA PRO A 7 -4.02 41.54 35.43
C PRO A 7 -3.55 40.17 34.98
N LEU A 8 -3.02 40.09 33.75
CA LEU A 8 -2.23 38.96 33.26
C LEU A 8 -0.92 38.86 34.04
N GLN A 9 -0.77 37.86 34.88
CA GLN A 9 0.54 37.42 35.36
C GLN A 9 1.23 36.62 34.23
N ARG A 10 2.24 37.22 33.64
CA ARG A 10 3.22 36.54 32.81
C ARG A 10 4.17 35.77 33.71
N SER A 11 4.05 34.44 33.77
CA SER A 11 5.08 33.56 34.29
C SER A 11 6.15 33.38 33.22
N LEU A 12 7.34 33.98 33.48
CA LEU A 12 8.56 33.68 32.74
C LEU A 12 8.98 32.22 33.07
N PRO A 13 9.18 31.35 32.07
CA PRO A 13 9.85 30.09 32.37
C PRO A 13 11.33 30.38 32.64
N LEU A 14 11.76 30.05 33.85
CA LEU A 14 13.18 30.01 34.21
C LEU A 14 13.80 28.85 33.41
N VAL A 15 14.50 29.16 32.31
CA VAL A 15 15.32 28.20 31.60
C VAL A 15 16.55 27.93 32.48
N LEU A 16 16.51 26.83 33.23
CA LEU A 16 17.69 26.28 33.86
C LEU A 16 18.58 25.72 32.75
N VAL A 17 19.57 26.50 32.33
CA VAL A 17 20.69 25.99 31.52
C VAL A 17 21.48 25.06 32.41
N GLY A 18 21.13 23.79 32.39
CA GLY A 18 21.98 22.75 32.96
C GLY A 18 23.27 22.70 32.14
N VAL A 19 24.36 23.24 32.70
CA VAL A 19 25.71 22.94 32.21
C VAL A 19 25.91 21.45 32.47
N SER A 20 25.61 20.62 31.49
CA SER A 20 26.03 19.21 31.47
C SER A 20 27.56 19.24 31.39
N CYS A 21 28.20 19.09 32.54
CA CYS A 21 29.60 18.68 32.60
C CYS A 21 29.67 17.31 31.91
N SER A 22 30.04 17.27 30.63
CA SER A 22 30.37 16.03 29.93
C SER A 22 31.58 15.46 30.67
N ALA A 23 31.35 14.54 31.59
CA ALA A 23 32.41 13.67 32.04
C ALA A 23 32.97 13.01 30.75
N LEU A 24 34.25 13.33 30.45
CA LEU A 24 34.96 12.67 29.35
C LEU A 24 34.81 11.17 29.59
N ALA A 25 34.10 10.49 28.73
CA ALA A 25 33.92 9.07 28.85
C ALA A 25 35.30 8.42 28.91
N ALA A 26 35.58 7.61 29.92
CA ALA A 26 36.84 6.90 30.01
C ALA A 26 37.05 6.14 28.70
N GLY A 27 38.24 6.18 28.11
CA GLY A 27 38.55 5.47 26.87
C GLY A 27 38.39 3.93 26.97
N ILE A 28 39.24 3.19 26.30
CA ILE A 28 39.32 1.74 26.46
C ILE A 28 40.14 1.44 27.70
N VAL A 29 39.54 0.77 28.71
CA VAL A 29 40.16 0.45 30.01
C VAL A 29 39.95 -1.02 30.31
N PRO A 30 41.01 -1.85 30.33
CA PRO A 30 40.92 -3.25 30.75
C PRO A 30 40.41 -3.38 32.18
N ASP A 31 39.71 -4.46 32.50
CA ASP A 31 39.22 -4.75 33.88
C ASP A 31 40.18 -5.64 34.70
N GLY A 32 41.23 -6.16 34.05
CA GLY A 32 42.21 -7.08 34.67
C GLY A 32 41.76 -8.54 34.64
N GLY A 33 40.59 -8.86 34.10
CA GLY A 33 40.10 -10.26 33.98
C GLY A 33 40.81 -11.07 32.90
N THR A 34 41.52 -10.41 31.98
CA THR A 34 42.34 -11.01 30.91
C THR A 34 43.71 -10.32 30.85
N VAL A 35 44.67 -10.94 30.15
CA VAL A 35 46.02 -10.32 29.96
C VAL A 35 46.04 -9.24 28.90
N THR A 36 44.90 -8.58 28.69
CA THR A 36 44.75 -7.47 27.76
C THR A 36 45.38 -6.20 28.35
N SER A 37 46.10 -5.45 27.55
CA SER A 37 46.65 -4.16 27.95
C SER A 37 46.36 -3.06 26.92
N VAL A 38 46.35 -1.81 27.38
CA VAL A 38 46.05 -0.65 26.50
C VAL A 38 47.17 0.37 26.66
N SER A 39 47.66 0.89 25.54
CA SER A 39 48.58 2.00 25.49
C SER A 39 47.97 3.18 24.74
N ASN A 40 48.29 4.40 25.18
CA ASN A 40 47.81 5.63 24.55
C ASN A 40 48.88 6.20 23.63
N GLY A 41 48.51 6.41 22.37
CA GLY A 41 49.35 7.12 21.41
C GLY A 41 49.33 8.66 21.62
N VAL A 42 50.31 9.35 21.07
CA VAL A 42 50.45 10.82 21.19
C VAL A 42 49.29 11.60 20.56
N THR A 43 48.55 11.01 19.64
CA THR A 43 47.36 11.59 18.98
C THR A 43 46.06 11.31 19.73
N GLY A 44 46.11 10.63 20.89
CA GLY A 44 44.94 10.15 21.63
C GLY A 44 44.34 8.86 21.09
N ARG A 45 44.93 8.24 20.02
CA ARG A 45 44.55 6.91 19.54
C ARG A 45 45.07 5.86 20.52
N GLN A 46 44.21 4.92 20.89
CA GLN A 46 44.55 3.86 21.82
C GLN A 46 44.92 2.57 21.08
N THR A 47 45.94 1.86 21.55
CA THR A 47 46.30 0.53 21.03
C THR A 47 46.03 -0.50 22.11
N VAL A 48 45.19 -1.45 21.78
CA VAL A 48 44.85 -2.62 22.62
C VAL A 48 45.76 -3.77 22.22
N ASN A 49 46.63 -4.22 23.11
CA ASN A 49 47.35 -5.48 22.95
C ASN A 49 46.41 -6.60 23.44
N ILE A 50 45.90 -7.38 22.51
CA ILE A 50 44.88 -8.40 22.77
C ILE A 50 45.48 -9.62 23.47
N ALA A 51 44.63 -10.35 24.22
CA ALA A 51 44.99 -11.58 24.91
C ALA A 51 45.32 -12.74 23.91
N PRO A 52 46.11 -13.73 24.30
CA PRO A 52 46.36 -14.92 23.52
C PRO A 52 45.07 -15.66 23.15
N THR A 53 45.09 -16.42 22.04
CA THR A 53 43.92 -17.14 21.54
C THR A 53 43.70 -18.50 22.17
N ILE A 54 42.44 -18.90 22.33
CA ILE A 54 42.00 -20.27 22.50
C ILE A 54 41.10 -20.62 21.32
N GLY A 55 41.39 -21.67 20.58
CA GLY A 55 40.61 -22.08 19.41
C GLY A 55 40.53 -21.01 18.30
N GLY A 56 41.51 -20.08 18.24
CA GLY A 56 41.53 -18.95 17.31
C GLY A 56 40.75 -17.71 17.78
N VAL A 57 40.21 -17.71 18.99
CA VAL A 57 39.47 -16.60 19.60
C VAL A 57 40.31 -15.94 20.70
N SER A 58 40.58 -14.65 20.56
CA SER A 58 41.15 -13.80 21.64
C SER A 58 40.00 -13.17 22.44
N ASN A 59 39.91 -13.47 23.71
CA ASN A 59 38.91 -12.90 24.61
C ASN A 59 39.52 -11.78 25.46
N ASN A 60 38.94 -10.59 25.40
CA ASN A 60 39.41 -9.37 26.05
C ASN A 60 38.28 -8.75 26.88
N THR A 61 38.55 -8.44 28.15
CA THR A 61 37.58 -7.90 29.09
C THR A 61 37.92 -6.49 29.53
N TYR A 62 36.87 -5.64 29.67
CA TYR A 62 37.05 -4.20 29.92
C TYR A 62 36.04 -3.71 30.99
N SER A 63 36.49 -2.74 31.76
CA SER A 63 35.61 -1.90 32.57
C SER A 63 35.00 -0.75 31.75
N SER A 64 35.62 -0.39 30.61
CA SER A 64 35.10 0.61 29.66
C SER A 64 35.67 0.32 28.27
N PHE A 65 34.83 0.41 27.26
CA PHE A 65 35.24 0.31 25.84
C PHE A 65 34.62 1.48 25.06
N ASN A 66 35.32 2.65 25.12
CA ASN A 66 34.92 3.83 24.38
C ASN A 66 35.99 4.19 23.36
N VAL A 67 35.61 4.44 22.13
CA VAL A 67 36.52 4.80 21.05
C VAL A 67 36.28 6.27 20.69
N SER A 68 37.23 7.12 21.01
CA SER A 68 37.16 8.54 20.66
C SER A 68 37.34 8.77 19.16
N LYS A 69 37.15 9.98 18.68
CA LYS A 69 37.38 10.35 17.27
C LYS A 69 38.79 10.05 16.78
N ALA A 70 39.79 9.96 17.70
CA ALA A 70 41.15 9.54 17.34
C ALA A 70 41.25 8.08 16.91
N GLY A 71 40.25 7.23 17.26
CA GLY A 71 40.20 5.83 16.93
C GLY A 71 40.93 4.92 17.91
N ALA A 72 40.89 3.62 17.61
CA ALA A 72 41.61 2.59 18.36
C ALA A 72 42.16 1.51 17.43
N ASP A 73 43.29 0.90 17.83
CA ASP A 73 43.91 -0.22 17.15
C ASP A 73 43.81 -1.48 18.03
N LEU A 74 43.38 -2.60 17.46
CA LEU A 74 43.43 -3.93 18.07
C LEU A 74 44.69 -4.62 17.51
N ASN A 75 45.71 -4.78 18.35
CA ASN A 75 47.00 -5.31 17.94
C ASN A 75 46.96 -6.83 17.87
N ASN A 76 46.86 -7.38 16.65
CA ASN A 76 46.83 -8.81 16.35
C ASN A 76 48.20 -9.36 15.86
N PHE A 77 49.25 -8.52 15.85
CA PHE A 77 50.59 -8.97 15.50
C PHE A 77 51.09 -10.04 16.49
N GLY A 78 51.50 -11.17 15.98
CA GLY A 78 52.03 -12.30 16.75
C GLY A 78 50.98 -13.12 17.50
N ILE A 79 49.76 -12.63 17.65
CA ILE A 79 48.60 -13.36 18.23
C ILE A 79 47.89 -14.17 17.17
N ASN A 80 47.67 -13.59 15.99
CA ASN A 80 47.00 -14.23 14.85
C ASN A 80 45.62 -14.75 15.16
N ALA A 81 44.86 -13.98 15.97
CA ALA A 81 43.46 -14.28 16.26
C ALA A 81 42.61 -14.22 14.99
N ARG A 82 41.76 -15.23 14.73
CA ARG A 82 40.71 -15.16 13.71
C ARG A 82 39.56 -14.29 14.18
N THR A 83 39.24 -14.36 15.48
CA THR A 83 38.17 -13.57 16.09
C THR A 83 38.67 -12.89 17.35
N ILE A 84 38.43 -11.58 17.47
CA ILE A 84 38.73 -10.75 18.63
C ILE A 84 37.43 -10.41 19.33
N VAL A 85 37.20 -10.95 20.52
CA VAL A 85 36.05 -10.64 21.36
C VAL A 85 36.44 -9.57 22.36
N ASN A 86 35.69 -8.47 22.39
CA ASN A 86 35.81 -7.37 23.32
C ASN A 86 34.51 -7.31 24.12
N GLN A 87 34.55 -7.65 25.43
CA GLN A 87 33.38 -7.64 26.29
C GLN A 87 33.53 -6.65 27.45
N VAL A 88 32.52 -5.82 27.66
CA VAL A 88 32.47 -4.92 28.81
C VAL A 88 31.78 -5.62 29.97
N THR A 89 32.49 -5.72 31.10
CA THR A 89 32.03 -6.45 32.29
C THR A 89 31.44 -5.53 33.37
N SER A 90 31.63 -4.20 33.22
CA SER A 90 31.07 -3.16 34.09
C SER A 90 29.64 -2.79 33.71
N THR A 91 29.12 -1.74 34.35
CA THR A 91 27.81 -1.14 34.03
C THR A 91 27.89 0.05 33.05
N ASN A 92 29.09 0.36 32.52
CA ASN A 92 29.28 1.50 31.61
C ASN A 92 28.84 1.13 30.17
N PRO A 93 28.01 1.94 29.49
CA PRO A 93 27.74 1.76 28.07
C PRO A 93 28.98 2.07 27.23
N SER A 94 29.01 1.61 25.99
CA SER A 94 30.09 1.90 25.02
C SER A 94 29.70 3.01 24.07
N LEU A 95 30.67 3.88 23.75
CA LEU A 95 30.53 4.95 22.75
C LEU A 95 31.66 4.82 21.73
N ILE A 96 31.30 4.65 20.44
CA ILE A 96 32.23 4.51 19.32
C ILE A 96 32.08 5.70 18.39
N GLN A 97 33.08 6.60 18.39
CA GLN A 97 33.07 7.83 17.57
C GLN A 97 34.20 7.88 16.53
N GLY A 98 35.02 6.86 16.49
CA GLY A 98 36.17 6.81 15.61
C GLY A 98 36.41 5.42 15.03
N ASN A 99 37.46 5.32 14.24
CA ASN A 99 37.83 4.10 13.56
C ASN A 99 38.39 3.04 14.54
N VAL A 100 37.91 1.81 14.43
CA VAL A 100 38.47 0.60 15.04
C VAL A 100 39.22 -0.17 13.95
N ASN A 101 40.52 -0.32 14.10
CA ASN A 101 41.36 -0.98 13.11
C ASN A 101 42.08 -2.19 13.73
N VAL A 102 42.21 -3.27 12.99
CA VAL A 102 43.01 -4.45 13.38
C VAL A 102 44.41 -4.31 12.79
N LEU A 103 45.42 -4.25 13.68
CA LEU A 103 46.85 -4.28 13.24
C LEU A 103 47.30 -5.73 13.02
N GLY A 104 47.98 -5.99 11.89
CA GLY A 104 48.46 -7.29 11.53
C GLY A 104 47.43 -8.11 10.73
N PRO A 105 47.33 -9.44 10.94
CA PRO A 105 46.35 -10.27 10.24
C PRO A 105 44.93 -9.82 10.44
N ARG A 106 44.12 -9.83 9.37
CA ARG A 106 42.69 -9.53 9.42
C ARG A 106 41.96 -10.42 10.42
N ALA A 107 41.03 -9.87 11.18
CA ALA A 107 40.27 -10.64 12.15
C ALA A 107 38.78 -10.23 12.16
N ASN A 108 37.91 -11.11 12.61
CA ASN A 108 36.54 -10.76 12.97
C ASN A 108 36.55 -10.03 14.33
N VAL A 109 35.66 -9.08 14.51
CA VAL A 109 35.58 -8.27 15.74
C VAL A 109 34.19 -8.38 16.33
N ILE A 110 34.12 -8.76 17.60
CA ILE A 110 32.88 -8.77 18.39
C ILE A 110 33.06 -7.75 19.51
N LEU A 111 32.16 -6.77 19.59
CA LEU A 111 32.00 -5.87 20.74
C LEU A 111 30.70 -6.19 21.42
N ALA A 112 30.77 -6.68 22.65
CA ALA A 112 29.62 -7.03 23.47
C ALA A 112 29.54 -6.16 24.72
N ASN A 113 28.44 -5.45 24.89
CA ASN A 113 28.18 -4.64 26.09
C ASN A 113 26.70 -4.68 26.49
N PRO A 114 26.31 -5.44 27.52
CA PRO A 114 24.92 -5.55 27.97
C PRO A 114 24.26 -4.24 28.40
N ASN A 115 25.06 -3.17 28.62
CA ASN A 115 24.55 -1.87 29.04
C ASN A 115 24.25 -0.93 27.88
N GLY A 116 24.53 -1.36 26.65
CA GLY A 116 24.27 -0.61 25.43
C GLY A 116 25.53 -0.24 24.65
N VAL A 117 25.34 -0.02 23.35
CA VAL A 117 26.40 0.43 22.43
C VAL A 117 25.84 1.59 21.61
N THR A 118 26.51 2.74 21.69
CA THR A 118 26.24 3.88 20.82
C THR A 118 27.36 4.03 19.81
N VAL A 119 27.02 4.17 18.53
CA VAL A 119 27.98 4.48 17.45
C VAL A 119 27.59 5.80 16.83
N ASP A 120 28.54 6.75 16.78
CA ASP A 120 28.30 8.08 16.22
C ASP A 120 29.53 8.56 15.45
N GLY A 121 29.67 8.10 14.19
CA GLY A 121 30.84 8.31 13.35
C GLY A 121 31.88 7.20 13.45
N GLY A 122 31.49 6.01 13.89
CA GLY A 122 32.37 4.82 13.97
C GLY A 122 32.64 4.18 12.61
N SER A 123 33.81 3.56 12.49
CA SER A 123 34.15 2.72 11.33
C SER A 123 35.05 1.57 11.72
N PHE A 124 35.10 0.54 10.85
CA PHE A 124 35.93 -0.65 11.05
C PHE A 124 36.82 -0.87 9.83
N THR A 125 38.13 -1.14 10.08
CA THR A 125 39.12 -1.42 9.02
C THR A 125 39.94 -2.65 9.35
N ASN A 126 40.36 -3.36 8.28
CA ASN A 126 41.07 -4.64 8.34
C ASN A 126 40.28 -5.69 9.17
N THR A 127 38.96 -5.60 9.14
CA THR A 127 38.05 -6.52 9.83
C THR A 127 37.28 -7.37 8.84
N GLY A 128 37.00 -8.60 9.18
CA GLY A 128 36.11 -9.51 8.40
C GLY A 128 34.66 -9.25 8.76
N HIS A 129 34.14 -10.05 9.65
CA HIS A 129 32.83 -9.83 10.27
C HIS A 129 32.96 -8.91 11.46
N VAL A 130 31.95 -8.06 11.66
CA VAL A 130 31.83 -7.22 12.86
C VAL A 130 30.49 -7.51 13.53
N VAL A 131 30.50 -7.77 14.82
CA VAL A 131 29.30 -7.86 15.65
C VAL A 131 29.33 -6.74 16.69
N LEU A 132 28.28 -5.95 16.71
CA LEU A 132 27.96 -5.08 17.84
C LEU A 132 26.79 -5.72 18.59
N SER A 133 26.96 -5.99 19.90
CA SER A 133 25.94 -6.72 20.64
C SER A 133 25.73 -6.14 22.04
N THR A 134 24.50 -6.25 22.52
CA THR A 134 24.17 -6.08 23.96
C THR A 134 24.06 -7.41 24.68
N GLY A 135 24.46 -8.51 24.03
CA GLY A 135 24.45 -9.84 24.61
C GLY A 135 25.62 -10.10 25.58
N GLN A 136 25.36 -10.99 26.51
CA GLN A 136 26.42 -11.58 27.35
C GLN A 136 27.16 -12.65 26.56
N VAL A 137 28.49 -12.62 26.65
CA VAL A 137 29.38 -13.55 25.94
C VAL A 137 29.53 -14.84 26.71
N SER A 138 29.37 -15.96 26.03
CA SER A 138 29.74 -17.28 26.48
C SER A 138 30.44 -18.06 25.35
N PHE A 139 31.10 -19.15 25.67
CA PHE A 139 31.88 -19.91 24.72
C PHE A 139 31.45 -21.38 24.70
N ASN A 140 31.45 -21.95 23.50
CA ASN A 140 31.26 -23.39 23.29
C ASN A 140 32.55 -23.95 22.66
N ASP A 141 33.31 -24.68 23.48
CA ASP A 141 34.58 -25.25 23.08
C ASP A 141 34.36 -26.67 22.52
N ILE A 142 34.76 -26.87 21.27
CA ILE A 142 34.61 -28.11 20.50
C ILE A 142 35.98 -28.73 20.31
N ALA A 143 36.20 -29.93 20.83
CA ALA A 143 37.42 -30.70 20.58
C ALA A 143 37.34 -31.35 19.19
N LEU A 144 38.19 -30.88 18.26
CA LEU A 144 38.24 -31.41 16.89
C LEU A 144 39.20 -32.63 16.79
N ALA A 145 40.32 -32.60 17.54
CA ALA A 145 41.30 -33.62 17.65
C ALA A 145 42.10 -33.47 18.96
N PRO A 146 42.91 -34.43 19.38
CA PRO A 146 43.76 -34.26 20.56
C PRO A 146 44.64 -33.00 20.43
N GLY A 147 44.40 -32.03 21.34
CA GLY A 147 45.11 -30.75 21.39
C GLY A 147 44.62 -29.69 20.36
N VAL A 148 43.61 -29.98 19.55
CA VAL A 148 43.00 -29.03 18.59
C VAL A 148 41.61 -28.68 19.03
N MET A 149 41.42 -27.41 19.38
CA MET A 149 40.14 -26.86 19.85
C MET A 149 39.59 -25.83 18.90
N GLN A 150 38.28 -25.84 18.70
CA GLN A 150 37.53 -24.75 18.13
C GLN A 150 36.68 -24.12 19.23
N ARG A 151 36.64 -22.79 19.26
CA ARG A 151 35.84 -22.07 20.26
C ARG A 151 34.77 -21.25 19.55
N ASN A 152 33.50 -21.66 19.62
CA ASN A 152 32.41 -20.86 19.12
C ASN A 152 32.00 -19.79 20.14
N VAL A 153 31.56 -18.63 19.64
CA VAL A 153 31.08 -17.53 20.47
C VAL A 153 29.57 -17.54 20.51
N MET A 154 29.00 -17.48 21.70
CA MET A 154 27.56 -17.36 21.94
C MET A 154 27.26 -16.01 22.58
N LEU A 155 26.24 -15.32 22.08
CA LEU A 155 25.74 -14.04 22.58
C LEU A 155 24.31 -14.19 23.04
N THR A 156 24.05 -14.09 24.34
CA THR A 156 22.71 -14.13 24.93
C THR A 156 22.25 -12.71 25.26
N THR A 157 21.26 -12.24 24.53
CA THR A 157 20.72 -10.89 24.61
C THR A 157 19.36 -10.90 25.30
N ASP A 158 19.22 -10.12 26.37
CA ASP A 158 17.99 -9.93 27.14
C ASP A 158 17.70 -8.45 27.46
N ARG A 159 18.68 -7.58 27.22
CA ARG A 159 18.61 -6.15 27.55
C ARG A 159 19.55 -5.31 26.69
N GLY A 160 19.52 -3.99 26.90
CA GLY A 160 20.37 -3.01 26.26
C GLY A 160 19.93 -2.62 24.87
N ALA A 161 20.38 -1.47 24.44
CA ALA A 161 20.09 -0.92 23.12
C ALA A 161 21.37 -0.67 22.32
N ILE A 162 21.28 -0.86 21.00
CA ILE A 162 22.23 -0.30 20.05
C ILE A 162 21.62 0.97 19.47
N THR A 163 22.37 2.08 19.54
CA THR A 163 21.97 3.36 18.94
C THR A 163 23.01 3.80 17.92
N ILE A 164 22.60 3.97 16.68
CA ILE A 164 23.43 4.62 15.67
C ILE A 164 23.04 6.10 15.62
N GLY A 165 23.99 6.94 16.01
CA GLY A 165 23.83 8.41 16.01
C GLY A 165 23.96 9.03 14.62
N PRO A 166 23.76 10.35 14.49
CA PRO A 166 23.80 11.05 13.20
C PRO A 166 25.12 10.88 12.42
N GLY A 167 26.24 10.66 13.11
CA GLY A 167 27.54 10.40 12.48
C GLY A 167 27.63 9.05 11.78
N GLY A 168 26.69 8.13 12.04
CA GLY A 168 26.57 6.86 11.34
C GLY A 168 27.62 5.82 11.74
N LEU A 169 27.63 4.73 10.96
CA LEU A 169 28.55 3.60 11.05
C LEU A 169 28.93 3.15 9.63
N SER A 170 30.23 2.94 9.38
CA SER A 170 30.70 2.50 8.06
C SER A 170 31.79 1.43 8.13
N GLY A 171 31.95 0.69 7.03
CA GLY A 171 33.03 -0.28 6.88
C GLY A 171 32.93 -1.07 5.59
N THR A 172 34.06 -1.72 5.24
CA THR A 172 34.08 -2.70 4.14
C THR A 172 34.18 -4.10 4.76
N LEU A 173 33.02 -4.65 5.11
CA LEU A 173 32.88 -5.82 5.96
C LEU A 173 32.29 -7.00 5.20
N VAL A 174 32.71 -8.21 5.53
CA VAL A 174 32.00 -9.41 5.05
C VAL A 174 30.57 -9.39 5.56
N ASN A 175 30.36 -9.13 6.86
CA ASN A 175 29.03 -8.90 7.41
C ASN A 175 29.10 -8.00 8.65
N LEU A 176 28.06 -7.19 8.84
CA LEU A 176 27.83 -6.40 10.05
C LEU A 176 26.58 -6.97 10.76
N ASP A 177 26.76 -7.52 11.95
CA ASP A 177 25.69 -8.01 12.79
C ASP A 177 25.42 -7.03 13.94
N LEU A 178 24.16 -6.57 14.07
CA LEU A 178 23.66 -5.74 15.16
C LEU A 178 22.70 -6.55 16.01
N ILE A 179 23.12 -6.95 17.21
CA ILE A 179 22.36 -7.87 18.07
C ILE A 179 22.04 -7.19 19.41
N ALA A 180 20.79 -6.82 19.62
CA ALA A 180 20.40 -6.04 20.78
C ALA A 180 18.94 -6.32 21.18
N LYS A 181 18.56 -5.89 22.41
CA LYS A 181 17.16 -5.89 22.81
C LYS A 181 16.36 -4.84 22.05
N GLN A 182 16.97 -3.68 21.75
CA GLN A 182 16.39 -2.59 20.95
C GLN A 182 17.45 -2.01 20.02
N LEU A 183 17.02 -1.51 18.86
CA LEU A 183 17.87 -0.90 17.85
C LEU A 183 17.26 0.40 17.36
N SER A 184 18.01 1.52 17.53
CA SER A 184 17.65 2.84 17.00
C SER A 184 18.69 3.29 15.99
N ILE A 185 18.24 3.68 14.78
CA ILE A 185 19.10 4.10 13.67
C ILE A 185 18.75 5.55 13.30
N ASN A 186 19.58 6.50 13.75
CA ASN A 186 19.39 7.94 13.54
C ASN A 186 20.39 8.53 12.53
N GLY A 187 21.21 7.70 11.91
CA GLY A 187 22.18 8.07 10.90
C GLY A 187 22.46 6.91 9.94
N PRO A 188 23.28 7.12 8.90
CA PRO A 188 23.55 6.10 7.90
C PRO A 188 24.40 4.95 8.47
N VAL A 189 24.02 3.72 8.13
CA VAL A 189 24.84 2.52 8.33
C VAL A 189 25.19 1.99 6.95
N THR A 190 26.50 1.97 6.62
CA THR A 190 26.96 1.53 5.31
C THR A 190 27.97 0.39 5.42
N ASN A 191 27.73 -0.65 4.62
CA ASN A 191 28.70 -1.68 4.34
C ASN A 191 29.06 -1.63 2.85
N ASP A 192 30.27 -1.14 2.55
CA ASP A 192 30.71 -0.86 1.19
C ASP A 192 31.14 -2.13 0.43
N PHE A 193 31.13 -3.31 1.05
CA PHE A 193 31.44 -4.55 0.38
C PHE A 193 30.22 -5.05 -0.42
N THR A 194 30.23 -4.78 -1.72
CA THR A 194 29.14 -5.12 -2.62
C THR A 194 29.15 -6.59 -2.99
N SER A 195 28.37 -7.41 -2.29
CA SER A 195 28.18 -8.84 -2.55
C SER A 195 26.79 -9.26 -2.07
N SER A 196 26.14 -10.16 -2.79
CA SER A 196 24.86 -10.73 -2.39
C SER A 196 24.93 -11.59 -1.11
N THR A 197 26.13 -12.02 -0.72
CA THR A 197 26.39 -12.80 0.49
C THR A 197 26.83 -11.92 1.68
N SER A 198 27.30 -10.71 1.43
CA SER A 198 27.68 -9.76 2.48
C SER A 198 26.54 -8.80 2.81
N GLY A 199 26.46 -8.35 4.08
CA GLY A 199 25.35 -7.51 4.41
C GLY A 199 25.41 -6.81 5.74
N ILE A 200 24.25 -6.26 6.09
CA ILE A 200 23.90 -5.82 7.43
C ILE A 200 22.77 -6.72 7.90
N ARG A 201 22.96 -7.34 9.08
CA ARG A 201 21.93 -8.13 9.74
C ARG A 201 21.67 -7.56 11.13
N ALA A 202 20.42 -7.30 11.45
CA ALA A 202 19.98 -6.94 12.78
C ALA A 202 19.14 -8.09 13.36
N ILE A 203 19.46 -8.53 14.58
CA ILE A 203 18.68 -9.47 15.38
C ILE A 203 18.29 -8.75 16.66
N VAL A 204 16.99 -8.46 16.82
CA VAL A 204 16.51 -7.54 17.84
C VAL A 204 15.44 -8.21 18.68
N GLY A 205 15.62 -8.18 19.99
CA GLY A 205 14.82 -8.89 20.99
C GLY A 205 15.64 -9.91 21.79
N ASP A 206 14.97 -10.66 22.65
CA ASP A 206 15.60 -11.72 23.43
C ASP A 206 16.05 -12.84 22.50
N SER A 207 17.35 -13.15 22.54
CA SER A 207 17.93 -14.15 21.64
C SER A 207 19.24 -14.71 22.16
N THR A 208 19.58 -15.93 21.72
CA THR A 208 20.93 -16.49 21.82
C THR A 208 21.42 -16.80 20.43
N SER A 209 22.45 -16.06 20.01
CA SER A 209 23.07 -16.19 18.70
C SER A 209 24.43 -16.88 18.81
N THR A 210 24.68 -17.91 18.01
CA THR A 210 25.90 -18.70 18.03
C THR A 210 26.70 -18.51 16.75
N PHE A 211 27.99 -18.18 16.89
CA PHE A 211 28.91 -17.88 15.79
C PHE A 211 29.99 -18.97 15.66
N ASP A 212 30.14 -19.49 14.47
CA ASP A 212 31.25 -20.39 14.11
C ASP A 212 32.49 -19.57 13.78
N THR A 213 33.49 -19.66 14.65
CA THR A 213 34.76 -18.93 14.50
C THR A 213 35.81 -19.68 13.71
N SER A 214 35.48 -20.84 13.14
CA SER A 214 36.40 -21.63 12.30
C SER A 214 36.68 -21.00 10.95
N PHE A 215 35.70 -20.23 10.42
CA PHE A 215 35.83 -19.57 9.13
C PHE A 215 36.90 -18.46 9.13
N SER A 216 37.52 -18.30 7.97
CA SER A 216 38.46 -17.19 7.74
C SER A 216 37.76 -15.85 7.84
N PRO A 217 38.39 -14.79 8.40
CA PRO A 217 37.84 -13.44 8.37
C PRO A 217 37.59 -12.87 6.96
N SER A 218 38.07 -13.52 5.92
CA SER A 218 37.83 -13.13 4.52
C SER A 218 36.84 -14.03 3.80
N ASP A 219 36.30 -15.03 4.49
CA ASP A 219 35.28 -15.90 3.92
C ASP A 219 33.94 -15.21 3.81
N ASN A 220 33.46 -15.01 2.58
CA ASN A 220 32.14 -14.47 2.25
C ASN A 220 31.21 -15.54 1.63
N GLY A 221 31.64 -16.78 1.53
CA GLY A 221 30.86 -17.89 1.00
C GLY A 221 29.99 -18.59 2.05
N HIS A 222 30.32 -18.44 3.33
CA HIS A 222 29.63 -19.09 4.44
C HIS A 222 29.11 -18.06 5.44
N ASP A 223 27.92 -18.32 5.98
CA ASP A 223 27.41 -17.55 7.11
C ASP A 223 28.04 -18.08 8.40
N TRP A 224 28.71 -17.21 9.13
CA TRP A 224 29.33 -17.60 10.40
C TRP A 224 28.33 -17.65 11.57
N LEU A 225 27.12 -17.11 11.41
CA LEU A 225 26.01 -17.30 12.35
C LEU A 225 25.38 -18.67 12.10
N ILE A 226 25.62 -19.63 13.01
CA ILE A 226 25.11 -21.01 12.87
C ILE A 226 23.64 -21.11 13.31
N GLY A 227 23.19 -20.24 14.17
CA GLY A 227 21.81 -20.25 14.62
C GLY A 227 21.48 -19.14 15.61
N THR A 228 20.20 -18.84 15.65
CA THR A 228 19.60 -17.94 16.64
C THR A 228 18.39 -18.65 17.24
N SER A 229 18.34 -18.73 18.58
CA SER A 229 17.17 -19.17 19.32
C SER A 229 16.58 -18.00 20.11
N SER A 230 15.27 -18.03 20.34
CA SER A 230 14.57 -17.01 21.13
C SER A 230 13.66 -17.68 22.16
N PRO A 231 13.59 -17.17 23.39
CA PRO A 231 12.63 -17.65 24.39
C PRO A 231 11.20 -17.22 24.07
N GLY A 232 10.96 -16.37 23.04
CA GLY A 232 9.64 -15.88 22.68
C GLY A 232 9.05 -14.90 23.70
N THR A 233 9.89 -14.07 24.31
CA THR A 233 9.46 -13.04 25.26
C THR A 233 8.42 -12.12 24.62
N LYS A 234 7.35 -11.79 25.35
CA LYS A 234 6.30 -10.87 24.88
C LYS A 234 6.72 -9.43 25.08
N SER A 235 6.56 -8.63 24.03
CA SER A 235 6.81 -7.19 24.04
C SER A 235 5.90 -6.52 23.02
N ASN A 236 5.31 -5.40 23.39
CA ASN A 236 4.54 -4.57 22.46
C ASN A 236 5.33 -3.30 22.03
N ALA A 237 6.65 -3.31 22.24
CA ALA A 237 7.50 -2.17 21.91
C ALA A 237 7.92 -2.19 20.43
N VAL A 238 8.28 -1.02 19.91
CA VAL A 238 9.04 -0.93 18.67
C VAL A 238 10.46 -1.42 18.97
N ALA A 239 10.83 -2.57 18.39
CA ALA A 239 12.14 -3.17 18.58
C ALA A 239 13.21 -2.50 17.71
N VAL A 240 12.85 -2.16 16.46
CA VAL A 240 13.70 -1.47 15.50
C VAL A 240 13.03 -0.16 15.11
N ASP A 241 13.72 0.96 15.35
CA ASP A 241 13.28 2.29 14.95
C ASP A 241 14.33 2.95 14.05
N ILE A 242 13.93 3.29 12.81
CA ILE A 242 14.79 3.94 11.81
C ILE A 242 14.19 5.30 11.50
N THR A 243 14.85 6.36 11.93
CA THR A 243 14.39 7.73 11.68
C THR A 243 14.59 8.14 10.23
N ALA A 244 14.00 9.25 9.80
CA ALA A 244 14.14 9.77 8.43
C ALA A 244 15.61 10.08 8.04
N ALA A 245 16.47 10.40 9.02
CA ALA A 245 17.91 10.57 8.81
C ALA A 245 18.67 9.23 8.85
N GLY A 246 18.04 8.18 9.35
CA GLY A 246 18.61 6.83 9.43
C GLY A 246 18.55 6.12 8.09
N GLY A 247 19.45 5.15 7.90
CA GLY A 247 19.43 4.32 6.70
C GLY A 247 20.36 3.13 6.81
N LEU A 248 20.08 2.10 6.01
CA LEU A 248 20.91 0.90 5.91
C LEU A 248 21.27 0.70 4.43
N THR A 249 22.56 0.62 4.11
CA THR A 249 23.03 0.33 2.75
C THR A 249 24.08 -0.76 2.80
N ALA A 250 23.83 -1.89 2.10
CA ALA A 250 24.75 -3.01 2.05
C ALA A 250 24.46 -3.89 0.83
N GLY A 251 25.27 -4.93 0.63
CA GLY A 251 24.97 -5.97 -0.36
C GLY A 251 23.61 -6.62 -0.11
N ARG A 252 23.30 -6.97 1.14
CA ARG A 252 22.05 -7.53 1.63
C ARG A 252 21.67 -6.88 2.97
N VAL A 253 20.38 -6.68 3.23
CA VAL A 253 19.89 -6.16 4.52
C VAL A 253 18.86 -7.10 5.10
N GLN A 254 19.04 -7.47 6.37
CA GLN A 254 18.13 -8.34 7.12
C GLN A 254 17.81 -7.72 8.48
N LEU A 255 16.54 -7.50 8.76
CA LEU A 255 16.02 -7.09 10.06
C LEU A 255 15.15 -8.21 10.61
N ILE A 256 15.51 -8.77 11.75
CA ILE A 256 14.82 -9.90 12.38
C ILE A 256 14.48 -9.51 13.82
N VAL A 257 13.20 -9.45 14.13
CA VAL A 257 12.70 -9.19 15.48
C VAL A 257 12.26 -10.50 16.12
N THR A 258 12.80 -10.81 17.30
CA THR A 258 12.60 -12.11 17.94
C THR A 258 11.51 -12.09 19.02
N ASP A 259 11.25 -10.95 19.66
CA ASP A 259 10.23 -10.82 20.69
C ASP A 259 8.82 -10.85 20.10
N GLN A 260 7.91 -11.61 20.73
CA GLN A 260 6.51 -11.70 20.30
C GLN A 260 5.78 -10.37 20.50
N GLY A 261 5.14 -9.86 19.46
CA GLY A 261 4.41 -8.60 19.46
C GLY A 261 5.29 -7.36 19.24
N ALA A 262 6.63 -7.52 19.20
CA ALA A 262 7.55 -6.42 18.94
C ALA A 262 7.64 -6.13 17.44
N GLY A 263 7.63 -4.84 17.09
CA GLY A 263 7.52 -4.35 15.72
C GLY A 263 8.75 -3.65 15.17
N VAL A 264 8.63 -3.23 13.91
CA VAL A 264 9.60 -2.42 13.17
C VAL A 264 8.92 -1.13 12.73
N HIS A 265 9.55 0.00 12.99
CA HIS A 265 9.15 1.31 12.49
C HIS A 265 10.29 1.90 11.66
N SER A 266 10.00 2.39 10.46
CA SER A 266 11.01 2.96 9.58
C SER A 266 10.48 4.15 8.78
N LEU A 267 11.19 5.27 8.91
CA LEU A 267 11.06 6.46 8.06
C LEU A 267 12.28 6.60 7.12
N GLY A 268 13.26 5.71 7.26
CA GLY A 268 14.54 5.79 6.59
C GLY A 268 14.62 5.04 5.28
N LYS A 269 15.85 5.01 4.73
CA LYS A 269 16.14 4.32 3.47
C LYS A 269 16.87 3.02 3.74
N ILE A 270 16.35 1.92 3.23
CA ILE A 270 16.96 0.60 3.30
C ILE A 270 17.28 0.13 1.88
N TYR A 271 18.54 -0.05 1.57
CA TYR A 271 18.99 -0.42 0.24
C TYR A 271 19.93 -1.63 0.25
N ALA A 272 19.51 -2.69 -0.41
CA ALA A 272 20.34 -3.86 -0.72
C ALA A 272 20.85 -3.75 -2.16
N ASN A 273 22.12 -3.38 -2.32
CA ASN A 273 22.72 -3.05 -3.62
C ASN A 273 23.23 -4.25 -4.44
N ALA A 274 23.06 -5.49 -3.94
CA ALA A 274 23.44 -6.72 -4.64
C ALA A 274 22.53 -7.91 -4.32
N GLY A 275 21.70 -7.83 -3.32
CA GLY A 275 20.87 -8.93 -2.80
C GLY A 275 19.50 -8.47 -2.36
N ASP A 276 19.02 -9.05 -1.27
CA ASP A 276 17.67 -8.95 -0.79
C ASP A 276 17.54 -7.95 0.39
N VAL A 277 16.38 -7.33 0.51
CA VAL A 277 15.90 -6.71 1.75
C VAL A 277 14.91 -7.66 2.41
N VAL A 278 15.19 -8.08 3.64
CA VAL A 278 14.32 -8.96 4.42
C VAL A 278 13.98 -8.29 5.75
N VAL A 279 12.70 -8.12 6.03
CA VAL A 279 12.21 -7.59 7.32
C VAL A 279 11.21 -8.58 7.89
N MET A 280 11.58 -9.24 9.00
CA MET A 280 10.74 -10.20 9.71
C MET A 280 10.53 -9.72 11.13
N ALA A 281 9.27 -9.52 11.52
CA ALA A 281 8.89 -9.09 12.85
C ALA A 281 7.83 -10.04 13.43
N ASN A 282 7.63 -9.98 14.74
CA ASN A 282 6.56 -10.68 15.45
C ASN A 282 5.44 -9.74 15.92
N GLY A 283 5.57 -8.42 15.66
CA GLY A 283 4.57 -7.38 15.80
C GLY A 283 4.44 -6.58 14.51
N ASP A 284 3.85 -5.40 14.58
CA ASP A 284 3.57 -4.61 13.38
C ASP A 284 4.83 -4.10 12.67
N ILE A 285 4.78 -4.03 11.35
CA ILE A 285 5.79 -3.38 10.51
C ILE A 285 5.16 -2.11 9.93
N ALA A 286 5.68 -0.96 10.33
CA ALA A 286 5.23 0.35 9.85
C ALA A 286 6.37 1.03 9.07
N ILE A 287 6.12 1.35 7.81
CA ILE A 287 7.04 2.12 6.97
C ILE A 287 6.28 3.35 6.48
N ALA A 288 6.72 4.54 6.95
CA ALA A 288 6.08 5.80 6.60
C ALA A 288 7.11 6.72 5.94
N ASP A 289 6.80 7.22 4.74
CA ASP A 289 7.68 8.08 3.91
C ASP A 289 9.08 7.51 3.64
N GLY A 290 9.30 6.25 4.04
CA GLY A 290 10.56 5.54 3.89
C GLY A 290 10.70 4.82 2.55
N SER A 291 11.89 4.26 2.30
CA SER A 291 12.11 3.45 1.10
C SER A 291 12.80 2.13 1.41
N LEU A 292 12.32 1.07 0.77
CA LEU A 292 12.96 -0.23 0.68
C LEU A 292 13.33 -0.49 -0.77
N LYS A 293 14.61 -0.68 -1.06
CA LYS A 293 15.06 -1.03 -2.41
C LYS A 293 15.98 -2.24 -2.38
N ALA A 294 15.74 -3.20 -3.28
CA ALA A 294 16.57 -4.37 -3.43
C ALA A 294 16.92 -4.62 -4.91
N GLU A 295 18.19 -4.98 -5.18
CA GLU A 295 18.61 -5.42 -6.51
C GLU A 295 18.20 -6.87 -6.80
N ARG A 296 17.55 -7.56 -5.82
CA ARG A 296 16.89 -8.85 -6.01
C ARG A 296 15.47 -8.81 -5.45
N ASP A 297 15.25 -9.30 -4.25
CA ASP A 297 13.93 -9.47 -3.68
C ASP A 297 13.72 -8.58 -2.44
N VAL A 298 12.48 -8.13 -2.24
CA VAL A 298 12.03 -7.57 -0.97
C VAL A 298 11.06 -8.55 -0.32
N ALA A 299 11.35 -8.92 0.93
CA ALA A 299 10.48 -9.80 1.71
C ALA A 299 10.11 -9.12 3.05
N LEU A 300 8.82 -8.95 3.29
CA LEU A 300 8.27 -8.43 4.54
C LEU A 300 7.37 -9.49 5.18
N GLY A 301 7.58 -9.80 6.45
CA GLY A 301 6.81 -10.83 7.14
C GLY A 301 6.49 -10.50 8.60
N THR A 302 5.21 -10.64 8.98
CA THR A 302 4.76 -10.52 10.37
C THR A 302 3.41 -11.20 10.58
N PRO A 303 3.12 -11.76 11.76
CA PRO A 303 1.76 -12.12 12.13
C PRO A 303 0.86 -10.90 12.42
N GLY A 304 1.44 -9.72 12.67
CA GLY A 304 0.75 -8.46 12.89
C GLY A 304 0.33 -7.76 11.60
N THR A 305 0.24 -6.45 11.63
CA THR A 305 -0.10 -5.60 10.48
C THR A 305 1.15 -5.08 9.78
N ILE A 306 1.15 -5.09 8.44
CA ILE A 306 2.09 -4.31 7.66
C ILE A 306 1.37 -3.05 7.17
N SER A 307 1.88 -1.89 7.59
CA SER A 307 1.39 -0.57 7.17
C SER A 307 2.47 0.14 6.34
N LEU A 308 2.15 0.43 5.09
CA LEU A 308 2.98 1.19 4.17
C LEU A 308 2.26 2.50 3.85
N GLN A 309 2.83 3.64 4.30
CA GLN A 309 2.22 4.96 4.15
C GLN A 309 3.21 5.91 3.47
N GLY A 310 2.91 6.43 2.29
CA GLY A 310 3.85 7.23 1.50
C GLY A 310 5.15 6.49 1.12
N ALA A 311 5.19 5.18 1.34
CA ALA A 311 6.39 4.37 1.26
C ALA A 311 6.71 3.95 -0.17
N GLN A 312 8.03 3.83 -0.46
CA GLN A 312 8.51 3.35 -1.76
C GLN A 312 9.18 1.98 -1.58
N VAL A 313 8.53 0.91 -2.04
CA VAL A 313 9.06 -0.45 -1.99
C VAL A 313 9.35 -0.93 -3.41
N THR A 314 10.62 -1.18 -3.72
CA THR A 314 11.05 -1.56 -5.07
C THR A 314 11.99 -2.75 -5.03
N ALA A 315 11.70 -3.78 -5.81
CA ALA A 315 12.56 -4.92 -6.03
C ALA A 315 12.86 -5.12 -7.52
N ALA A 316 14.10 -5.47 -7.88
CA ALA A 316 14.40 -5.80 -9.26
C ALA A 316 13.74 -7.12 -9.70
N ASN A 317 13.55 -8.08 -8.76
CA ASN A 317 12.84 -9.32 -9.03
C ASN A 317 11.44 -9.30 -8.39
N ASN A 318 11.32 -9.73 -7.12
CA ASN A 318 10.02 -9.97 -6.52
C ASN A 318 9.82 -9.15 -5.24
N VAL A 319 8.58 -8.76 -4.99
CA VAL A 319 8.13 -8.25 -3.70
C VAL A 319 7.19 -9.27 -3.08
N ASN A 320 7.56 -9.80 -1.92
CA ASN A 320 6.77 -10.76 -1.17
C ASN A 320 6.40 -10.17 0.20
N VAL A 321 5.11 -10.07 0.47
CA VAL A 321 4.58 -9.53 1.72
C VAL A 321 3.63 -10.54 2.35
N GLN A 322 3.89 -10.91 3.60
CA GLN A 322 3.03 -11.81 4.35
C GLN A 322 2.70 -11.20 5.72
N ALA A 323 1.40 -11.04 6.02
CA ALA A 323 0.98 -10.40 7.26
C ALA A 323 -0.36 -10.90 7.80
N GLY A 324 -0.67 -10.51 9.05
CA GLY A 324 -2.03 -10.56 9.58
C GLY A 324 -2.96 -9.68 8.76
N ASN A 325 -2.64 -8.39 8.64
CA ASN A 325 -3.30 -7.46 7.71
C ASN A 325 -2.25 -6.69 6.90
N ILE A 326 -2.62 -6.26 5.71
CA ILE A 326 -1.78 -5.42 4.84
C ILE A 326 -2.55 -4.15 4.50
N ALA A 327 -1.96 -2.99 4.82
CA ALA A 327 -2.52 -1.69 4.52
C ALA A 327 -1.50 -0.84 3.75
N LEU A 328 -1.87 -0.43 2.55
CA LEU A 328 -1.16 0.56 1.76
C LEU A 328 -2.01 1.83 1.71
N SER A 329 -1.40 2.96 2.00
CA SER A 329 -2.08 4.26 1.90
C SER A 329 -1.15 5.31 1.33
N ASP A 330 -1.75 6.30 0.66
CA ASP A 330 -1.03 7.50 0.29
C ASP A 330 -0.81 8.41 1.51
N ASP A 331 0.19 9.26 1.41
CA ASP A 331 0.40 10.39 2.31
C ASP A 331 0.83 11.60 1.46
N SER A 332 0.77 12.78 2.03
CA SER A 332 1.38 13.97 1.40
C SER A 332 2.91 13.91 1.62
N PRO A 333 3.74 13.84 0.56
CA PRO A 333 3.51 14.34 -0.79
C PRO A 333 3.16 13.29 -1.87
N GLY A 334 3.01 12.00 -1.58
CA GLY A 334 2.81 11.05 -2.67
C GLY A 334 2.18 9.71 -2.31
N PRO A 335 1.86 8.90 -3.34
CA PRO A 335 1.30 7.58 -3.14
C PRO A 335 2.36 6.60 -2.62
N THR A 336 1.93 5.61 -1.83
CA THR A 336 2.73 4.41 -1.62
C THR A 336 2.89 3.67 -2.95
N THR A 337 4.11 3.25 -3.23
CA THR A 337 4.41 2.43 -4.41
C THR A 337 5.02 1.10 -3.99
N LEU A 338 4.41 0.02 -4.44
CA LEU A 338 4.92 -1.34 -4.30
C LEU A 338 5.20 -1.87 -5.70
N SER A 339 6.47 -1.95 -6.09
CA SER A 339 6.88 -2.28 -7.46
C SER A 339 7.90 -3.40 -7.49
N ALA A 340 7.67 -4.37 -8.36
CA ALA A 340 8.59 -5.47 -8.64
C ALA A 340 8.88 -5.57 -10.14
N GLY A 341 10.13 -5.87 -10.51
CA GLY A 341 10.46 -6.14 -11.90
C GLY A 341 9.85 -7.43 -12.43
N ASN A 342 9.55 -8.39 -11.53
CA ASN A 342 8.94 -9.67 -11.89
C ASN A 342 7.56 -9.81 -11.22
N THR A 343 7.46 -10.23 -9.96
CA THR A 343 6.17 -10.56 -9.32
C THR A 343 5.97 -9.79 -8.02
N VAL A 344 4.74 -9.28 -7.81
CA VAL A 344 4.28 -8.80 -6.50
C VAL A 344 3.32 -9.83 -5.93
N ASN A 345 3.64 -10.34 -4.74
CA ASN A 345 2.84 -11.32 -4.03
C ASN A 345 2.51 -10.80 -2.62
N LEU A 346 1.23 -10.55 -2.36
CA LEU A 346 0.72 -10.14 -1.06
C LEU A 346 -0.18 -11.24 -0.48
N THR A 347 0.16 -11.73 0.70
CA THR A 347 -0.62 -12.75 1.41
C THR A 347 -1.00 -12.25 2.79
N SER A 348 -2.30 -12.22 3.08
CA SER A 348 -2.83 -11.80 4.38
C SER A 348 -3.71 -12.89 4.99
N SER A 349 -3.53 -13.17 6.27
CA SER A 349 -4.46 -13.99 7.06
C SER A 349 -5.71 -13.22 7.50
N GLY A 350 -5.74 -11.92 7.33
CA GLY A 350 -6.88 -11.01 7.48
C GLY A 350 -7.20 -10.34 6.14
N SER A 351 -7.16 -9.02 6.08
CA SER A 351 -7.56 -8.21 4.92
C SER A 351 -6.37 -7.49 4.27
N ILE A 352 -6.54 -7.16 2.98
CA ILE A 352 -5.62 -6.31 2.21
C ILE A 352 -6.37 -5.05 1.80
N THR A 353 -5.83 -3.88 2.16
CA THR A 353 -6.39 -2.59 1.79
C THR A 353 -5.35 -1.77 1.02
N ASN A 354 -5.72 -1.31 -0.17
CA ASN A 354 -4.97 -0.37 -0.98
C ASN A 354 -5.77 0.91 -1.14
N THR A 355 -5.26 2.03 -0.60
CA THR A 355 -5.90 3.35 -0.69
C THR A 355 -4.95 4.33 -1.36
N GLY A 356 -5.30 4.83 -2.54
CA GLY A 356 -4.52 5.83 -3.27
C GLY A 356 -3.08 5.41 -3.59
N SER A 357 -2.81 4.10 -3.72
CA SER A 357 -1.45 3.57 -3.86
C SER A 357 -1.31 2.69 -5.09
N LEU A 358 -0.07 2.51 -5.55
CA LEU A 358 0.27 1.71 -6.72
C LEU A 358 0.88 0.36 -6.31
N ILE A 359 0.27 -0.72 -6.76
CA ILE A 359 0.83 -2.08 -6.71
C ILE A 359 1.10 -2.51 -8.15
N GLN A 360 2.37 -2.70 -8.51
CA GLN A 360 2.76 -2.98 -9.89
C GLN A 360 3.77 -4.12 -9.99
N ALA A 361 3.53 -5.05 -10.93
CA ALA A 361 4.51 -6.05 -11.34
C ALA A 361 4.88 -5.85 -12.81
N GLY A 362 6.19 -5.95 -13.08
CA GLY A 362 6.75 -5.74 -14.41
C GLY A 362 6.89 -4.27 -14.80
N THR A 363 7.50 -4.05 -15.94
CA THR A 363 7.77 -2.72 -16.50
C THR A 363 7.36 -2.67 -17.96
N THR A 364 7.00 -1.48 -18.41
CA THR A 364 6.78 -1.19 -19.83
C THR A 364 7.87 -0.22 -20.29
N ALA A 365 8.67 -0.65 -21.24
CA ALA A 365 9.69 0.20 -21.85
C ALA A 365 9.05 1.25 -22.77
N SER A 366 9.84 2.28 -23.14
CA SER A 366 9.38 3.36 -24.02
C SER A 366 9.01 2.92 -25.44
N ASP A 367 9.50 1.75 -25.87
CA ASP A 367 9.14 1.12 -27.14
C ASP A 367 7.88 0.26 -27.08
N GLY A 368 7.22 0.20 -25.91
CA GLY A 368 6.04 -0.60 -25.66
C GLY A 368 6.33 -2.05 -25.25
N THR A 369 7.61 -2.47 -25.19
CA THR A 369 7.97 -3.81 -24.71
C THR A 369 7.63 -3.93 -23.22
N THR A 370 6.92 -5.01 -22.85
CA THR A 370 6.56 -5.30 -21.47
C THR A 370 7.38 -6.48 -20.95
N THR A 371 7.82 -6.39 -19.71
CA THR A 371 8.50 -7.46 -18.98
C THR A 371 7.90 -7.63 -17.60
N GLY A 372 8.13 -8.78 -16.99
CA GLY A 372 7.69 -9.05 -15.62
C GLY A 372 6.57 -10.07 -15.57
N GLY A 373 6.04 -10.24 -14.38
CA GLY A 373 5.08 -11.29 -14.06
C GLY A 373 3.78 -10.74 -13.46
N ASP A 374 3.30 -11.45 -12.46
CA ASP A 374 1.96 -11.32 -11.94
C ASP A 374 1.87 -10.37 -10.74
N VAL A 375 0.72 -9.73 -10.59
CA VAL A 375 0.25 -9.17 -9.32
C VAL A 375 -0.69 -10.18 -8.69
N VAL A 376 -0.30 -10.77 -7.56
CA VAL A 376 -1.08 -11.79 -6.85
C VAL A 376 -1.39 -11.33 -5.44
N LEU A 377 -2.67 -11.18 -5.14
CA LEU A 377 -3.16 -10.86 -3.80
C LEU A 377 -4.04 -11.99 -3.28
N THR A 378 -3.73 -12.47 -2.08
CA THR A 378 -4.53 -13.49 -1.38
C THR A 378 -4.84 -13.02 0.02
N ALA A 379 -6.10 -12.90 0.38
CA ALA A 379 -6.57 -12.53 1.72
C ALA A 379 -7.59 -13.54 2.23
N ALA A 380 -7.49 -13.88 3.52
CA ALA A 380 -8.55 -14.66 4.17
C ALA A 380 -9.82 -13.80 4.42
N GLY A 381 -9.65 -12.48 4.59
CA GLY A 381 -10.71 -11.48 4.67
C GLY A 381 -10.98 -10.79 3.34
N ASP A 382 -11.21 -9.50 3.38
CA ASP A 382 -11.51 -8.66 2.22
C ASP A 382 -10.26 -8.17 1.49
N ILE A 383 -10.39 -7.93 0.18
CA ILE A 383 -9.44 -7.14 -0.61
C ILE A 383 -10.15 -5.87 -1.05
N THR A 384 -9.66 -4.72 -0.59
CA THR A 384 -10.20 -3.41 -0.96
C THR A 384 -9.17 -2.63 -1.76
N ASN A 385 -9.54 -2.18 -2.95
CA ASN A 385 -8.80 -1.24 -3.78
C ASN A 385 -9.62 0.04 -3.89
N ARG A 386 -9.12 1.14 -3.35
CA ARG A 386 -9.82 2.41 -3.32
C ARG A 386 -8.89 3.54 -3.74
N SER A 387 -9.41 4.51 -4.48
CA SER A 387 -8.71 5.77 -4.67
C SER A 387 -8.90 6.69 -3.46
N SER A 388 -7.90 7.51 -3.20
CA SER A 388 -8.03 8.65 -2.28
C SER A 388 -8.50 9.89 -3.03
N ALA A 389 -8.65 11.00 -2.33
CA ALA A 389 -8.97 12.28 -2.96
C ALA A 389 -7.88 12.75 -3.95
N ASN A 390 -6.62 12.35 -3.73
CA ASN A 390 -5.48 12.86 -4.49
C ASN A 390 -4.86 11.82 -5.43
N ASN A 391 -4.96 10.53 -5.10
CA ASN A 391 -4.26 9.46 -5.79
C ASN A 391 -5.18 8.30 -6.15
N LEU A 392 -4.96 7.72 -7.32
CA LEU A 392 -5.67 6.51 -7.75
C LEU A 392 -5.14 5.28 -7.02
N GLY A 393 -6.05 4.42 -6.55
CA GLY A 393 -5.72 3.05 -6.14
C GLY A 393 -5.54 2.17 -7.37
N ILE A 394 -4.33 1.67 -7.61
CA ILE A 394 -4.01 0.91 -8.83
C ILE A 394 -3.35 -0.42 -8.47
N MET A 395 -3.85 -1.50 -9.06
CA MET A 395 -3.20 -2.81 -9.12
C MET A 395 -2.96 -3.16 -10.58
N PHE A 396 -1.69 -3.34 -10.99
CA PHE A 396 -1.34 -3.47 -12.39
C PHE A 396 -0.24 -4.50 -12.65
N ALA A 397 -0.53 -5.46 -13.52
CA ALA A 397 0.46 -6.39 -14.07
C ALA A 397 0.82 -5.96 -15.51
N ALA A 398 2.09 -5.59 -15.73
CA ALA A 398 2.54 -5.06 -17.02
C ALA A 398 2.65 -6.13 -18.12
N ASN A 399 2.85 -7.41 -17.76
CA ASN A 399 2.99 -8.49 -18.73
C ASN A 399 2.21 -9.77 -18.35
N GLY A 400 2.12 -10.10 -17.08
CA GLY A 400 1.41 -11.27 -16.56
C GLY A 400 -0.07 -11.02 -16.30
N GLN A 401 -0.59 -11.57 -15.23
CA GLN A 401 -1.98 -11.42 -14.79
C GLN A 401 -2.08 -10.66 -13.47
N THR A 402 -3.21 -9.98 -13.28
CA THR A 402 -3.63 -9.48 -11.97
C THR A 402 -4.64 -10.44 -11.38
N LYS A 403 -4.25 -11.15 -10.31
CA LYS A 403 -5.04 -12.18 -9.65
C LYS A 403 -5.32 -11.82 -8.20
N LEU A 404 -6.60 -11.71 -7.86
CA LEU A 404 -7.06 -11.45 -6.49
C LEU A 404 -7.92 -12.62 -6.00
N THR A 405 -7.62 -13.11 -4.81
CA THR A 405 -8.38 -14.17 -4.14
C THR A 405 -8.73 -13.72 -2.72
N ALA A 406 -10.01 -13.60 -2.41
CA ALA A 406 -10.51 -13.17 -1.11
C ALA A 406 -11.43 -14.22 -0.49
N GLY A 407 -11.22 -14.53 0.79
CA GLY A 407 -12.19 -15.27 1.60
C GLY A 407 -13.42 -14.45 1.97
N GLY A 408 -13.31 -13.12 1.96
CA GLY A 408 -14.38 -12.13 2.06
C GLY A 408 -14.78 -11.55 0.71
N ASN A 409 -14.86 -10.22 0.65
CA ASN A 409 -15.26 -9.47 -0.52
C ASN A 409 -14.05 -8.94 -1.30
N ILE A 410 -14.24 -8.65 -2.61
CA ILE A 410 -13.33 -7.81 -3.39
C ILE A 410 -14.07 -6.52 -3.75
N ILE A 411 -13.53 -5.38 -3.32
CA ILE A 411 -14.13 -4.07 -3.52
C ILE A 411 -13.14 -3.20 -4.31
N ASN A 412 -13.55 -2.77 -5.49
CA ASN A 412 -12.84 -1.80 -6.33
C ASN A 412 -13.67 -0.51 -6.36
N ASP A 413 -13.26 0.48 -5.57
CA ASP A 413 -14.02 1.70 -5.32
C ASP A 413 -13.26 2.92 -5.90
N ASN A 414 -13.78 3.51 -6.98
CA ASN A 414 -13.12 4.58 -7.74
C ASN A 414 -11.68 4.24 -8.17
N ALA A 415 -11.33 2.96 -8.25
CA ALA A 415 -9.96 2.47 -8.38
C ALA A 415 -9.79 1.56 -9.59
N ARG A 416 -8.57 1.09 -9.84
CA ARG A 416 -8.25 0.36 -11.06
C ARG A 416 -7.57 -0.98 -10.76
N ILE A 417 -8.15 -2.05 -11.28
CA ILE A 417 -7.56 -3.39 -11.32
C ILE A 417 -7.30 -3.72 -12.79
N LEU A 418 -6.04 -3.68 -13.18
CA LEU A 418 -5.63 -3.70 -14.58
C LEU A 418 -4.60 -4.80 -14.85
N SER A 419 -4.58 -5.29 -16.08
CA SER A 419 -3.50 -6.15 -16.56
C SER A 419 -3.35 -6.01 -18.08
N ASN A 420 -2.11 -6.06 -18.59
CA ASN A 420 -1.90 -6.27 -20.02
C ASN A 420 -2.19 -7.73 -20.43
N GLY A 421 -2.03 -8.70 -19.52
CA GLY A 421 -2.49 -10.07 -19.70
C GLY A 421 -3.94 -10.24 -19.23
N ALA A 422 -4.18 -11.15 -18.30
CA ALA A 422 -5.51 -11.47 -17.77
C ALA A 422 -5.81 -10.82 -16.43
N VAL A 423 -7.09 -10.64 -16.11
CA VAL A 423 -7.56 -10.29 -14.77
C VAL A 423 -8.42 -11.43 -14.23
N SER A 424 -8.10 -11.91 -13.02
CA SER A 424 -8.83 -12.98 -12.35
C SER A 424 -9.19 -12.57 -10.92
N LEU A 425 -10.48 -12.44 -10.65
CA LEU A 425 -11.02 -12.11 -9.32
C LEU A 425 -11.84 -13.27 -8.78
N THR A 426 -11.50 -13.75 -7.59
CA THR A 426 -12.25 -14.81 -6.91
C THR A 426 -12.54 -14.38 -5.48
N ALA A 427 -13.80 -14.23 -5.13
CA ALA A 427 -14.27 -13.89 -3.80
C ALA A 427 -15.27 -14.95 -3.30
N ALA A 428 -15.11 -15.39 -2.04
CA ALA A 428 -16.17 -16.18 -1.40
C ALA A 428 -17.39 -15.30 -1.05
N GLY A 429 -17.15 -14.01 -0.82
CA GLY A 429 -18.15 -12.97 -0.70
C GLY A 429 -18.51 -12.33 -2.04
N ASP A 430 -18.75 -11.04 -2.03
CA ASP A 430 -19.18 -10.25 -3.17
C ASP A 430 -18.00 -9.62 -3.91
N VAL A 431 -18.13 -9.42 -5.22
CA VAL A 431 -17.24 -8.57 -6.01
C VAL A 431 -17.99 -7.31 -6.39
N GLN A 432 -17.43 -6.16 -6.02
CA GLN A 432 -18.01 -4.84 -6.26
C GLN A 432 -17.02 -3.98 -7.04
N ASN A 433 -17.46 -3.44 -8.17
CA ASN A 433 -16.76 -2.44 -8.97
C ASN A 433 -17.62 -1.19 -9.00
N ILE A 434 -17.33 -0.25 -8.10
CA ILE A 434 -18.26 0.83 -7.75
C ILE A 434 -17.57 2.19 -7.79
N ILE A 435 -18.37 3.24 -7.96
CA ILE A 435 -17.93 4.63 -7.79
C ILE A 435 -18.62 5.25 -6.59
N ASP A 436 -17.95 6.20 -5.94
CA ASP A 436 -18.50 6.97 -4.83
C ASP A 436 -19.66 7.85 -5.32
N HIS A 437 -20.87 7.53 -4.89
CA HIS A 437 -22.10 8.19 -5.28
C HIS A 437 -22.97 8.51 -4.08
N THR A 438 -23.28 9.79 -3.92
CA THR A 438 -24.28 10.24 -2.97
C THR A 438 -25.62 10.39 -3.67
N GLY A 439 -26.58 9.57 -3.31
CA GLY A 439 -27.93 9.58 -3.89
C GLY A 439 -28.64 10.91 -3.72
N GLY A 440 -29.46 11.27 -4.70
CA GLY A 440 -30.27 12.49 -4.66
C GLY A 440 -31.43 12.39 -3.69
N THR A 441 -32.02 13.51 -3.37
CA THR A 441 -33.08 13.65 -2.36
C THR A 441 -34.35 12.85 -2.67
N ASN A 442 -34.60 12.55 -3.95
CA ASN A 442 -35.77 11.77 -4.41
C ASN A 442 -35.37 10.49 -5.19
N GLY A 443 -34.09 10.09 -5.13
CA GLY A 443 -33.60 8.86 -5.76
C GLY A 443 -33.85 8.79 -7.27
N GLY A 444 -33.83 9.92 -7.95
CA GLY A 444 -34.10 10.02 -9.39
C GLY A 444 -35.58 9.89 -9.76
N GLN A 445 -36.48 9.91 -8.78
CA GLN A 445 -37.91 9.94 -9.06
C GLN A 445 -38.41 11.37 -9.22
N PRO A 446 -39.30 11.66 -10.19
CA PRO A 446 -39.87 12.98 -10.36
C PRO A 446 -40.77 13.35 -9.19
N THR A 447 -40.49 14.48 -8.54
CA THR A 447 -41.32 15.06 -7.50
C THR A 447 -42.06 16.27 -8.03
N ALA A 448 -43.35 16.14 -8.23
CA ALA A 448 -44.18 17.23 -8.70
C ALA A 448 -44.49 18.22 -7.56
N TYR A 449 -44.56 19.50 -7.92
CA TYR A 449 -44.96 20.56 -7.02
C TYR A 449 -45.93 21.54 -7.66
N THR A 450 -46.78 22.17 -6.84
CA THR A 450 -47.63 23.27 -7.25
C THR A 450 -47.68 24.28 -6.12
N ASP A 451 -47.24 25.49 -6.41
CA ASP A 451 -47.29 26.63 -5.49
C ASP A 451 -48.27 27.68 -6.01
N ARG A 452 -49.06 28.23 -5.12
CA ARG A 452 -50.03 29.28 -5.41
C ARG A 452 -49.63 30.53 -4.64
N GLY A 453 -49.12 31.50 -5.36
CA GLY A 453 -48.76 32.81 -4.84
C GLY A 453 -49.97 33.76 -4.70
N GLY A 454 -49.67 34.99 -4.35
CA GLY A 454 -50.69 36.02 -4.21
C GLY A 454 -51.51 36.26 -5.47
N SER A 455 -52.78 36.70 -5.30
CA SER A 455 -53.67 37.09 -6.39
C SER A 455 -53.69 38.59 -6.56
N PHE A 456 -53.71 39.04 -7.83
CA PHE A 456 -53.90 40.44 -8.19
C PHE A 456 -55.00 40.56 -9.26
N LEU A 457 -56.01 41.30 -9.01
CA LEU A 457 -57.14 41.56 -9.96
C LEU A 457 -57.73 40.28 -10.57
N PHE A 458 -58.08 39.28 -9.82
CA PHE A 458 -58.68 37.99 -10.25
C PHE A 458 -57.66 36.98 -10.85
N PHE A 459 -56.39 37.33 -11.00
CA PHE A 459 -55.37 36.40 -11.45
C PHE A 459 -54.52 35.91 -10.32
N THR A 460 -54.50 34.60 -10.09
CA THR A 460 -53.66 33.96 -9.11
C THR A 460 -52.35 33.52 -9.79
N HIS A 461 -51.19 33.92 -9.20
CA HIS A 461 -49.92 33.39 -9.61
C HIS A 461 -49.83 31.91 -9.24
N THR A 462 -49.58 31.07 -10.21
CA THR A 462 -49.42 29.63 -9.97
C THR A 462 -48.14 29.17 -10.61
N THR A 463 -47.30 28.56 -9.79
CA THR A 463 -46.07 27.91 -10.27
C THR A 463 -46.23 26.39 -10.08
N SER A 464 -46.05 25.65 -11.11
CA SER A 464 -46.11 24.17 -11.08
C SER A 464 -44.94 23.59 -11.84
N GLY A 465 -44.55 22.41 -11.46
CA GLY A 465 -43.44 21.74 -12.13
C GLY A 465 -43.09 20.43 -11.47
N PHE A 466 -41.90 19.93 -11.82
CA PHE A 466 -41.32 18.79 -11.14
C PHE A 466 -39.81 18.93 -11.07
N ASN A 467 -39.21 18.26 -10.10
CA ASN A 467 -37.77 18.15 -9.94
C ASN A 467 -37.39 16.67 -9.86
N VAL A 468 -36.23 16.39 -10.42
CA VAL A 468 -35.56 15.06 -10.33
C VAL A 468 -34.14 15.33 -9.86
N ASP A 469 -33.71 14.54 -8.87
CA ASP A 469 -32.36 14.64 -8.32
C ASP A 469 -31.75 13.24 -8.23
N TYR A 470 -30.73 13.01 -9.05
CA TYR A 470 -29.96 11.76 -9.08
C TYR A 470 -28.77 11.78 -8.14
N GLY A 471 -28.47 12.91 -7.48
CA GLY A 471 -27.32 13.05 -6.60
C GLY A 471 -26.04 13.42 -7.33
N THR A 472 -24.90 13.13 -6.69
CA THR A 472 -23.58 13.53 -7.14
C THR A 472 -22.59 12.38 -7.05
N VAL A 473 -21.55 12.40 -7.90
CA VAL A 473 -20.37 11.56 -7.83
C VAL A 473 -19.23 12.39 -7.24
N GLY A 474 -18.52 11.83 -6.25
CA GLY A 474 -17.45 12.53 -5.55
C GLY A 474 -16.26 12.84 -6.47
N ASN A 475 -15.82 11.86 -7.28
CA ASN A 475 -14.69 11.97 -8.19
C ASN A 475 -15.05 11.47 -9.59
N PRO A 476 -15.66 12.31 -10.46
CA PRO A 476 -16.11 11.89 -11.79
C PRO A 476 -14.99 11.44 -12.73
N ASP A 477 -13.75 11.88 -12.49
CA ASP A 477 -12.57 11.50 -13.29
C ASP A 477 -11.92 10.17 -12.82
N GLN A 478 -12.36 9.65 -11.67
CA GLN A 478 -11.81 8.42 -11.08
C GLN A 478 -12.82 7.27 -11.18
N LEU A 479 -13.22 6.89 -12.38
CA LEU A 479 -14.10 5.73 -12.56
C LEU A 479 -13.41 4.43 -12.14
N ALA A 480 -14.19 3.49 -11.62
CA ALA A 480 -13.70 2.16 -11.27
C ALA A 480 -13.52 1.29 -12.52
N TYR A 481 -12.34 0.71 -12.69
CA TYR A 481 -12.01 -0.17 -13.82
C TYR A 481 -11.56 -1.55 -13.34
N ILE A 482 -12.05 -2.59 -13.99
CA ILE A 482 -11.50 -3.94 -14.01
C ILE A 482 -11.22 -4.25 -15.47
N ALA A 483 -9.96 -4.21 -15.91
CA ALA A 483 -9.66 -4.31 -17.33
C ALA A 483 -8.42 -5.15 -17.65
N ALA A 484 -8.54 -5.93 -18.70
CA ALA A 484 -7.47 -6.69 -19.34
C ALA A 484 -7.29 -6.25 -20.80
N VAL A 485 -6.04 -6.24 -21.28
CA VAL A 485 -5.75 -5.89 -22.68
C VAL A 485 -5.79 -7.15 -23.55
N HIS A 486 -4.88 -8.10 -23.34
CA HIS A 486 -4.71 -9.27 -24.21
C HIS A 486 -5.31 -10.57 -23.67
N GLY A 487 -5.79 -10.58 -22.43
CA GLY A 487 -6.34 -11.75 -21.79
C GLY A 487 -7.77 -11.58 -21.33
N PRO A 488 -8.39 -12.65 -20.83
CA PRO A 488 -9.74 -12.60 -20.32
C PRO A 488 -9.85 -11.84 -18.99
N VAL A 489 -11.02 -11.29 -18.73
CA VAL A 489 -11.46 -10.90 -17.39
C VAL A 489 -12.36 -11.99 -16.85
N THR A 490 -11.96 -12.65 -15.77
CA THR A 490 -12.72 -13.71 -15.12
C THR A 490 -13.06 -13.31 -13.69
N ILE A 491 -14.34 -13.34 -13.33
CA ILE A 491 -14.83 -12.95 -12.01
C ILE A 491 -15.70 -14.07 -11.45
N THR A 492 -15.41 -14.53 -10.24
CA THR A 492 -16.23 -15.51 -9.51
C THR A 492 -16.55 -14.95 -8.12
N SER A 493 -17.83 -14.93 -7.75
CA SER A 493 -18.27 -14.32 -6.49
C SER A 493 -19.62 -14.89 -6.02
N ARG A 494 -20.03 -14.55 -4.80
CA ARG A 494 -21.40 -14.78 -4.33
C ARG A 494 -22.40 -13.87 -5.06
N ASN A 495 -22.16 -12.56 -5.04
CA ASN A 495 -22.84 -11.58 -5.88
C ASN A 495 -21.80 -10.76 -6.66
N PHE A 496 -22.17 -10.33 -7.85
CA PHE A 496 -21.38 -9.38 -8.61
C PHE A 496 -22.16 -8.09 -8.82
N THR A 497 -21.51 -6.95 -8.52
CA THR A 497 -22.09 -5.63 -8.73
C THR A 497 -21.08 -4.73 -9.45
N ASN A 498 -21.46 -4.22 -10.63
CA ASN A 498 -20.77 -3.15 -11.33
C ASN A 498 -21.67 -1.92 -11.32
N ALA A 499 -21.46 -0.98 -10.42
CA ALA A 499 -22.26 0.24 -10.30
C ALA A 499 -21.41 1.47 -10.61
N GLY A 500 -21.63 2.04 -11.78
CA GLY A 500 -20.85 3.17 -12.29
C GLY A 500 -19.44 2.80 -12.76
N GLY A 501 -19.02 1.55 -12.63
CA GLY A 501 -17.72 1.06 -13.07
C GLY A 501 -17.71 0.53 -14.51
N ILE A 502 -16.52 0.15 -14.96
CA ILE A 502 -16.25 -0.45 -16.28
C ILE A 502 -15.54 -1.77 -16.08
N VAL A 503 -16.04 -2.83 -16.74
CA VAL A 503 -15.38 -4.13 -16.83
C VAL A 503 -15.10 -4.40 -18.31
N GLN A 504 -13.82 -4.63 -18.65
CA GLN A 504 -13.41 -4.68 -20.05
C GLN A 504 -12.32 -5.70 -20.31
N SER A 505 -12.45 -6.42 -21.42
CA SER A 505 -11.34 -7.12 -22.08
C SER A 505 -11.24 -6.62 -23.53
N ASN A 506 -10.06 -6.08 -23.91
CA ASN A 506 -9.93 -5.50 -25.25
C ASN A 506 -9.95 -6.56 -26.35
N ASP A 507 -9.17 -7.62 -26.18
CA ASP A 507 -8.93 -8.61 -27.25
C ASP A 507 -9.55 -9.98 -26.95
N SER A 508 -10.09 -10.17 -25.74
CA SER A 508 -10.53 -11.48 -25.27
C SER A 508 -11.94 -11.41 -24.67
N GLU A 509 -12.27 -12.37 -23.85
CA GLU A 509 -13.61 -12.56 -23.29
C GLU A 509 -13.75 -11.97 -21.88
N VAL A 510 -14.99 -11.70 -21.48
CA VAL A 510 -15.36 -11.38 -20.10
C VAL A 510 -16.27 -12.47 -19.58
N ASN A 511 -15.86 -13.16 -18.52
CA ASN A 511 -16.60 -14.23 -17.87
C ASN A 511 -16.91 -13.87 -16.41
N ILE A 512 -18.20 -13.76 -16.07
CA ILE A 512 -18.65 -13.40 -14.72
C ILE A 512 -19.58 -14.50 -14.20
N ALA A 513 -19.18 -15.12 -13.09
CA ALA A 513 -19.98 -16.16 -12.42
C ALA A 513 -20.34 -15.68 -11.01
N ALA A 514 -21.60 -15.29 -10.83
CA ALA A 514 -22.20 -14.96 -9.54
C ALA A 514 -23.05 -16.16 -9.06
N GLN A 515 -22.80 -16.61 -7.82
CA GLN A 515 -23.61 -17.72 -7.25
C GLN A 515 -25.08 -17.32 -7.08
N ASN A 516 -25.36 -16.05 -6.76
CA ASN A 516 -26.71 -15.52 -6.61
C ASN A 516 -27.02 -14.50 -7.72
N ALA A 517 -26.73 -13.22 -7.50
CA ALA A 517 -27.16 -12.14 -8.36
C ALA A 517 -25.99 -11.50 -9.13
N PHE A 518 -26.25 -11.20 -10.40
CA PHE A 518 -25.44 -10.34 -11.24
C PHE A 518 -26.16 -9.00 -11.40
N THR A 519 -25.49 -7.89 -11.14
CA THR A 519 -26.00 -6.53 -11.35
C THR A 519 -24.96 -5.69 -12.07
N ASN A 520 -25.34 -5.15 -13.22
CA ASN A 520 -24.61 -4.11 -13.92
C ASN A 520 -25.49 -2.87 -13.97
N ALA A 521 -25.03 -1.75 -13.44
CA ALA A 521 -25.81 -0.53 -13.33
C ALA A 521 -24.98 0.72 -13.70
N ALA A 522 -25.53 1.58 -14.55
CA ALA A 522 -25.02 2.94 -14.66
C ALA A 522 -25.44 3.75 -13.43
N VAL A 523 -24.56 4.61 -12.95
CA VAL A 523 -24.86 5.58 -11.90
C VAL A 523 -25.22 6.90 -12.57
N PHE A 524 -26.41 7.41 -12.27
CA PHE A 524 -26.90 8.67 -12.77
C PHE A 524 -26.62 9.77 -11.76
N THR A 525 -26.24 10.96 -12.21
CA THR A 525 -25.99 12.13 -11.38
C THR A 525 -26.68 13.35 -11.99
N GLY A 526 -26.72 14.43 -11.22
CA GLY A 526 -27.28 15.69 -11.66
C GLY A 526 -28.79 15.81 -11.40
N GLN A 527 -29.35 16.90 -11.89
CA GLN A 527 -30.73 17.27 -11.65
C GLN A 527 -31.42 17.59 -12.96
N ALA A 528 -32.73 17.36 -12.99
CA ALA A 528 -33.59 17.86 -14.03
C ALA A 528 -34.78 18.58 -13.40
N SER A 529 -35.19 19.69 -13.98
CA SER A 529 -36.33 20.45 -13.52
C SER A 529 -37.15 20.99 -14.69
N TYR A 530 -38.45 21.03 -14.49
CA TYR A 530 -39.40 21.72 -15.33
C TYR A 530 -40.25 22.62 -14.46
N THR A 531 -40.37 23.89 -14.83
CA THR A 531 -41.17 24.88 -14.10
C THR A 531 -42.06 25.60 -15.08
N ARG A 532 -43.33 25.66 -14.76
CA ARG A 532 -44.34 26.53 -15.43
C ARG A 532 -44.88 27.53 -14.44
N SER A 533 -44.69 28.80 -14.73
CA SER A 533 -45.17 29.90 -13.93
C SER A 533 -46.23 30.68 -14.72
N CYS A 534 -47.42 30.76 -14.20
CA CYS A 534 -48.54 31.43 -14.84
C CYS A 534 -49.11 32.53 -13.89
N TRP A 535 -49.33 33.70 -14.51
CA TRP A 535 -50.10 34.77 -13.90
C TRP A 535 -51.10 35.27 -14.95
N VAL A 536 -50.86 36.34 -15.67
CA VAL A 536 -51.65 36.75 -16.86
C VAL A 536 -51.16 35.97 -18.09
N PHE A 537 -49.87 35.74 -18.15
CA PHE A 537 -49.21 34.92 -19.17
C PHE A 537 -48.44 33.79 -18.50
N CYS A 538 -48.29 32.67 -19.20
CA CYS A 538 -47.51 31.57 -18.73
C CYS A 538 -46.05 31.63 -19.28
N HIS A 539 -45.11 31.26 -18.45
CA HIS A 539 -43.71 31.13 -18.78
C HIS A 539 -43.23 29.73 -18.37
N ALA A 540 -42.50 29.05 -19.22
CA ALA A 540 -41.95 27.73 -18.94
C ALA A 540 -40.44 27.71 -19.09
N ASP A 541 -39.78 27.07 -18.16
CA ASP A 541 -38.34 26.80 -18.15
C ASP A 541 -38.09 25.33 -17.85
N ALA A 542 -37.10 24.74 -18.53
CA ALA A 542 -36.62 23.41 -18.28
C ALA A 542 -35.11 23.39 -18.17
N SER A 543 -34.58 22.57 -17.31
CA SER A 543 -33.14 22.34 -17.20
C SER A 543 -32.85 20.87 -16.96
N SER A 544 -31.70 20.42 -17.45
CA SER A 544 -31.17 19.10 -17.12
C SER A 544 -29.65 19.11 -17.30
N ASN A 545 -28.97 18.59 -16.29
CA ASN A 545 -27.57 18.25 -16.30
C ASN A 545 -27.36 16.78 -15.94
N VAL A 546 -28.37 15.96 -16.14
CA VAL A 546 -28.33 14.51 -15.83
C VAL A 546 -27.29 13.83 -16.71
N THR A 547 -26.33 13.15 -16.07
CA THR A 547 -25.23 12.45 -16.71
C THR A 547 -25.15 11.02 -16.18
N PRO A 548 -25.12 9.98 -17.04
CA PRO A 548 -24.84 8.60 -16.64
C PRO A 548 -23.33 8.35 -16.54
N TYR A 549 -22.90 7.57 -15.56
CA TYR A 549 -21.52 7.11 -15.38
C TYR A 549 -21.45 5.59 -15.43
N GLY A 550 -20.49 5.05 -16.18
CA GLY A 550 -20.11 3.66 -16.19
C GLY A 550 -21.27 2.68 -16.42
N GLY A 551 -21.32 1.61 -15.62
CA GLY A 551 -22.24 0.50 -15.83
C GLY A 551 -21.95 -0.23 -17.14
N THR A 552 -20.68 -0.31 -17.54
CA THR A 552 -20.27 -0.87 -18.82
C THR A 552 -19.55 -2.19 -18.62
N ILE A 553 -19.95 -3.20 -19.39
CA ILE A 553 -19.23 -4.48 -19.52
C ILE A 553 -18.98 -4.68 -21.01
N GLN A 554 -17.71 -4.77 -21.39
CA GLN A 554 -17.32 -4.84 -22.80
C GLN A 554 -16.28 -5.93 -23.04
N ALA A 555 -16.43 -6.67 -24.14
CA ALA A 555 -15.47 -7.69 -24.58
C ALA A 555 -15.15 -7.57 -26.06
N GLY A 556 -13.86 -7.69 -26.42
CA GLY A 556 -13.42 -7.90 -27.80
C GLY A 556 -13.80 -9.30 -28.32
N GLY A 557 -13.97 -10.27 -27.42
CA GLY A 557 -14.50 -11.61 -27.69
C GLY A 557 -15.93 -11.75 -27.21
N ASN A 558 -16.20 -12.88 -26.53
CA ASN A 558 -17.52 -13.22 -25.99
C ASN A 558 -17.73 -12.65 -24.58
N ILE A 559 -18.98 -12.53 -24.17
CA ILE A 559 -19.35 -12.29 -22.78
C ILE A 559 -20.17 -13.49 -22.27
N GLY A 560 -19.67 -14.11 -21.19
CA GLY A 560 -20.34 -15.12 -20.40
C GLY A 560 -20.79 -14.58 -19.06
N ILE A 561 -22.09 -14.59 -18.78
CA ILE A 561 -22.66 -14.21 -17.48
C ILE A 561 -23.38 -15.38 -16.91
N LYS A 562 -23.03 -15.81 -15.68
CA LYS A 562 -23.78 -16.81 -14.94
C LYS A 562 -24.27 -16.20 -13.64
N ALA A 563 -25.58 -16.35 -13.37
CA ALA A 563 -26.18 -15.88 -12.11
C ALA A 563 -27.19 -16.94 -11.63
N GLY A 564 -27.06 -17.34 -10.36
CA GLY A 564 -27.91 -18.41 -9.81
C GLY A 564 -29.38 -18.00 -9.60
N THR A 565 -29.65 -16.70 -9.46
CA THR A 565 -31.02 -16.21 -9.23
C THR A 565 -31.48 -15.20 -10.28
N VAL A 566 -30.72 -14.19 -10.56
CA VAL A 566 -31.12 -13.09 -11.44
C VAL A 566 -29.94 -12.37 -12.06
N ALA A 567 -30.04 -11.99 -13.32
CA ALA A 567 -29.13 -11.09 -14.00
C ALA A 567 -29.85 -9.76 -14.32
N ARG A 568 -29.30 -8.62 -13.91
CA ARG A 568 -29.87 -7.29 -14.14
C ARG A 568 -28.86 -6.37 -14.82
N ASN A 569 -29.30 -5.70 -15.88
CA ASN A 569 -28.59 -4.59 -16.47
C ASN A 569 -29.45 -3.33 -16.39
N ILE A 570 -29.08 -2.39 -15.50
CA ILE A 570 -29.90 -1.23 -15.11
C ILE A 570 -29.23 0.04 -15.64
N GLY A 571 -29.77 0.60 -16.71
CA GLY A 571 -29.20 1.81 -17.33
C GLY A 571 -27.79 1.64 -17.92
N GLY A 572 -27.19 0.47 -17.76
CA GLY A 572 -25.85 0.15 -18.21
C GLY A 572 -25.79 -0.43 -19.62
N TYR A 573 -24.58 -0.78 -20.07
CA TYR A 573 -24.32 -1.42 -21.35
C TYR A 573 -23.54 -2.70 -21.19
N VAL A 574 -24.00 -3.78 -21.83
CA VAL A 574 -23.25 -5.03 -21.98
C VAL A 574 -23.04 -5.24 -23.48
N PHE A 575 -21.78 -5.17 -23.93
CA PHE A 575 -21.44 -5.26 -25.34
C PHE A 575 -20.34 -6.27 -25.63
N ALA A 576 -20.58 -7.17 -26.59
CA ALA A 576 -19.60 -8.15 -27.06
C ALA A 576 -19.39 -8.03 -28.58
N ASN A 577 -18.11 -8.06 -29.02
CA ASN A 577 -17.83 -8.28 -30.46
C ASN A 577 -18.19 -9.70 -30.91
N GLY A 578 -18.08 -10.67 -30.00
CA GLY A 578 -18.57 -12.06 -30.21
C GLY A 578 -20.01 -12.21 -29.78
N ASP A 579 -20.29 -13.31 -29.09
CA ASP A 579 -21.60 -13.67 -28.57
C ASP A 579 -21.78 -13.25 -27.12
N ILE A 580 -23.01 -12.99 -26.67
CA ILE A 580 -23.38 -12.86 -25.27
C ILE A 580 -24.19 -14.09 -24.86
N LYS A 581 -23.75 -14.78 -23.80
CA LYS A 581 -24.50 -15.82 -23.14
C LYS A 581 -24.82 -15.46 -21.72
N VAL A 582 -26.09 -15.39 -21.34
CA VAL A 582 -26.52 -15.18 -19.97
C VAL A 582 -27.20 -16.48 -19.48
N ASP A 583 -26.57 -17.10 -18.49
CA ASP A 583 -27.07 -18.29 -17.80
C ASP A 583 -27.67 -17.85 -16.45
N ALA A 584 -28.95 -17.54 -16.47
CA ALA A 584 -29.71 -17.11 -15.30
C ALA A 584 -31.18 -17.48 -15.43
N PRO A 585 -31.89 -17.75 -14.31
CA PRO A 585 -33.34 -18.00 -14.37
C PRO A 585 -34.12 -16.85 -15.01
N ILE A 586 -33.75 -15.61 -14.69
CA ILE A 586 -34.37 -14.39 -15.23
C ILE A 586 -33.28 -13.35 -15.54
N THR A 587 -33.36 -12.74 -16.72
CA THR A 587 -32.48 -11.65 -17.16
C THR A 587 -33.28 -10.38 -17.45
N TYR A 588 -33.00 -9.30 -16.74
CA TYR A 588 -33.65 -8.02 -16.93
C TYR A 588 -32.80 -7.07 -17.76
N ALA A 589 -33.38 -6.51 -18.80
CA ALA A 589 -32.88 -5.36 -19.56
C ALA A 589 -33.67 -4.10 -19.11
N GLN A 590 -33.09 -3.34 -18.14
CA GLN A 590 -33.78 -2.24 -17.50
C GLN A 590 -33.17 -0.89 -17.93
N GLY A 591 -33.95 -0.09 -18.65
CA GLY A 591 -33.58 1.31 -18.92
C GLY A 591 -33.88 2.20 -17.73
N VAL A 592 -33.02 3.18 -17.47
CA VAL A 592 -33.24 4.23 -16.48
C VAL A 592 -33.75 5.47 -17.18
N THR A 593 -34.78 6.11 -16.65
CA THR A 593 -35.32 7.33 -17.24
C THR A 593 -34.31 8.47 -17.11
N GLY A 594 -33.77 8.93 -18.21
CA GLY A 594 -32.97 10.15 -18.28
C GLY A 594 -33.81 11.33 -18.79
N TYR A 595 -33.37 12.53 -18.51
CA TYR A 595 -34.07 13.74 -18.87
C TYR A 595 -33.17 14.66 -19.71
N SER A 596 -33.71 15.13 -20.84
CA SER A 596 -33.09 16.13 -21.71
C SER A 596 -33.97 17.36 -21.78
N ALA A 597 -33.41 18.54 -21.60
CA ALA A 597 -34.15 19.78 -21.57
C ALA A 597 -33.87 20.65 -22.82
N ILE A 598 -34.92 21.22 -23.37
CA ILE A 598 -34.83 22.17 -24.46
C ILE A 598 -35.62 23.43 -24.08
N ASN A 599 -34.95 24.58 -24.11
CA ASN A 599 -35.57 25.87 -23.91
C ASN A 599 -35.44 26.71 -25.16
N GLN A 600 -36.48 27.45 -25.51
CA GLN A 600 -36.45 28.40 -26.61
C GLN A 600 -37.12 29.70 -26.17
N HIS A 601 -36.34 30.77 -26.13
CA HIS A 601 -36.80 32.11 -25.83
C HIS A 601 -36.53 33.01 -27.05
N ARG A 602 -37.57 33.65 -27.58
CA ARG A 602 -37.46 34.61 -28.64
C ARG A 602 -38.07 35.94 -28.23
N GLY A 603 -37.32 37.03 -28.38
CA GLY A 603 -37.77 38.40 -28.15
C GLY A 603 -37.76 38.85 -26.68
N PHE A 604 -38.40 39.97 -26.39
CA PHE A 604 -38.45 40.53 -25.03
C PHE A 604 -39.39 39.72 -24.17
N LYS A 605 -38.85 39.17 -23.08
CA LYS A 605 -39.56 38.23 -22.18
C LYS A 605 -40.88 38.72 -21.57
N ALA A 606 -41.11 40.05 -21.51
CA ALA A 606 -42.26 40.61 -20.78
C ALA A 606 -43.53 40.82 -21.63
N PHE A 607 -43.43 41.23 -22.92
CA PHE A 607 -44.59 41.61 -23.69
C PHE A 607 -44.62 41.18 -25.18
N PHE A 608 -43.45 40.95 -25.79
CA PHE A 608 -43.35 40.71 -27.24
C PHE A 608 -42.55 39.47 -27.61
N GLY A 609 -42.47 38.49 -26.73
CA GLY A 609 -41.71 37.28 -26.97
C GLY A 609 -42.52 36.02 -26.78
N SER A 610 -42.03 34.92 -27.34
CA SER A 610 -42.50 33.58 -27.09
C SER A 610 -41.43 32.78 -26.32
N THR A 611 -41.84 32.06 -25.29
CA THR A 611 -41.01 31.09 -24.61
C THR A 611 -41.68 29.72 -24.63
N TRP A 612 -40.95 28.69 -24.93
CA TRP A 612 -41.38 27.34 -24.66
C TRP A 612 -40.27 26.51 -24.06
N ALA A 613 -40.62 25.55 -23.25
CA ALA A 613 -39.70 24.60 -22.65
C ALA A 613 -40.23 23.19 -22.82
N GLN A 614 -39.33 22.26 -23.07
CA GLN A 614 -39.64 20.86 -23.22
C GLN A 614 -38.68 20.05 -22.41
N ILE A 615 -39.19 19.09 -21.62
CA ILE A 615 -38.41 17.98 -21.11
C ILE A 615 -38.81 16.70 -21.84
N ILE A 616 -37.80 15.99 -22.31
CA ILE A 616 -37.93 14.68 -22.92
C ILE A 616 -37.46 13.65 -21.94
N ALA A 617 -38.35 12.83 -21.44
CA ALA A 617 -38.01 11.64 -20.68
C ALA A 617 -37.69 10.52 -21.67
N MET A 618 -36.52 9.91 -21.51
CA MET A 618 -36.10 8.79 -22.34
C MET A 618 -35.49 7.70 -21.49
N ASP A 619 -35.71 6.44 -21.86
CA ASP A 619 -34.96 5.35 -21.27
C ASP A 619 -33.55 5.31 -21.82
N VAL A 620 -32.58 5.26 -20.90
CA VAL A 620 -31.13 5.24 -21.18
C VAL A 620 -30.60 3.88 -20.75
N GLY A 621 -29.78 3.25 -21.61
CA GLY A 621 -29.08 2.00 -21.28
C GLY A 621 -29.97 0.78 -21.10
N GLY A 622 -29.55 -0.15 -20.24
CA GLY A 622 -30.22 -1.42 -20.02
C GLY A 622 -30.07 -2.41 -21.18
N GLY A 623 -29.10 -2.19 -22.07
CA GLY A 623 -28.93 -2.96 -23.30
C GLY A 623 -27.95 -4.15 -23.12
N PHE A 624 -28.29 -5.28 -23.70
CA PHE A 624 -27.37 -6.38 -24.03
C PHE A 624 -27.22 -6.41 -25.54
N SER A 625 -26.06 -6.10 -26.07
CA SER A 625 -25.81 -5.99 -27.51
C SER A 625 -24.58 -6.78 -27.92
N ALA A 626 -24.74 -7.63 -28.93
CA ALA A 626 -23.68 -8.47 -29.50
C ALA A 626 -23.61 -8.34 -31.01
N ASN A 627 -22.40 -8.30 -31.58
CA ASN A 627 -22.22 -8.46 -33.03
C ASN A 627 -22.54 -9.90 -33.45
N GLY A 628 -22.31 -10.87 -32.55
CA GLY A 628 -22.81 -12.24 -32.64
C GLY A 628 -24.29 -12.39 -32.20
N GLY A 629 -24.61 -13.48 -31.53
CA GLY A 629 -25.93 -13.72 -30.96
C GLY A 629 -26.02 -13.37 -29.47
N VAL A 630 -27.24 -13.13 -28.99
CA VAL A 630 -27.55 -13.04 -27.55
C VAL A 630 -28.39 -14.27 -27.17
N THR A 631 -27.88 -15.07 -26.24
CA THR A 631 -28.53 -16.29 -25.75
C THR A 631 -28.83 -16.20 -24.26
N LEU A 632 -30.07 -16.31 -23.87
CA LEU A 632 -30.56 -16.42 -22.49
C LEU A 632 -31.01 -17.85 -22.21
N THR A 633 -30.54 -18.46 -21.12
CA THR A 633 -30.95 -19.81 -20.72
C THR A 633 -32.27 -19.83 -19.97
N GLY A 634 -32.75 -18.71 -19.44
CA GLY A 634 -34.03 -18.52 -18.78
C GLY A 634 -34.89 -17.47 -19.47
N ASP A 635 -35.70 -16.78 -18.66
CA ASP A 635 -36.61 -15.73 -19.12
C ASP A 635 -35.84 -14.40 -19.38
N GLY A 636 -36.21 -13.72 -20.48
CA GLY A 636 -35.80 -12.35 -20.77
C GLY A 636 -36.91 -11.36 -20.43
N VAL A 637 -36.61 -10.30 -19.70
CA VAL A 637 -37.56 -9.25 -19.36
C VAL A 637 -37.03 -7.90 -19.85
N ILE A 638 -37.79 -7.24 -20.71
CA ILE A 638 -37.51 -5.88 -21.19
C ILE A 638 -38.33 -4.89 -20.38
N GLU A 639 -37.65 -4.01 -19.70
CA GLU A 639 -38.23 -2.90 -18.92
C GLU A 639 -37.51 -1.58 -19.25
N GLY A 640 -37.78 -1.07 -20.44
CA GLY A 640 -37.10 0.15 -20.95
C GLY A 640 -35.68 -0.08 -21.52
N GLY A 641 -35.14 -1.29 -21.43
CA GLY A 641 -33.87 -1.70 -22.04
C GLY A 641 -34.06 -2.50 -23.35
N SER A 642 -33.05 -3.27 -23.74
CA SER A 642 -33.13 -4.07 -24.99
C SER A 642 -32.18 -5.27 -25.00
N PHE A 643 -32.54 -6.28 -25.77
CA PHE A 643 -31.66 -7.37 -26.23
C PHE A 643 -31.44 -7.23 -27.72
N SER A 644 -30.20 -7.19 -28.20
CA SER A 644 -29.85 -7.04 -29.61
C SER A 644 -28.69 -7.95 -30.00
N GLY A 645 -28.84 -8.76 -30.97
CA GLY A 645 -27.79 -9.64 -31.51
C GLY A 645 -27.77 -9.60 -33.03
N GLY A 646 -26.58 -9.40 -33.64
CA GLY A 646 -26.42 -9.45 -35.10
C GLY A 646 -26.85 -10.76 -35.72
N LYS A 647 -26.72 -11.88 -34.97
CA LYS A 647 -27.20 -13.24 -35.37
C LYS A 647 -28.54 -13.59 -34.72
N GLY A 648 -29.19 -12.62 -34.07
CA GLY A 648 -30.47 -12.79 -33.40
C GLY A 648 -30.36 -12.96 -31.87
N VAL A 649 -31.53 -13.03 -31.24
CA VAL A 649 -31.70 -13.18 -29.80
C VAL A 649 -32.52 -14.45 -29.55
N THR A 650 -32.05 -15.30 -28.64
CA THR A 650 -32.75 -16.50 -28.18
C THR A 650 -32.91 -16.49 -26.68
N ALA A 651 -34.07 -16.88 -26.19
CA ALA A 651 -34.32 -17.04 -24.75
C ALA A 651 -35.16 -18.33 -24.56
N ALA A 652 -34.64 -19.25 -23.75
CA ALA A 652 -35.32 -20.55 -23.55
C ALA A 652 -36.69 -20.41 -22.87
N GLY A 653 -36.82 -19.44 -21.93
CA GLY A 653 -38.09 -19.11 -21.28
C GLY A 653 -38.94 -18.07 -22.02
N GLY A 654 -38.42 -17.53 -23.14
CA GLY A 654 -39.07 -16.46 -23.89
C GLY A 654 -38.65 -15.07 -23.46
N ILE A 655 -39.16 -14.07 -24.20
CA ILE A 655 -38.91 -12.62 -23.89
C ILE A 655 -40.24 -11.94 -23.64
N THR A 656 -40.36 -11.33 -22.48
CA THR A 656 -41.53 -10.54 -22.07
C THR A 656 -41.17 -9.05 -22.03
N THR A 657 -41.95 -8.20 -22.67
CA THR A 657 -41.81 -6.75 -22.60
C THR A 657 -42.83 -6.20 -21.60
N VAL A 658 -42.34 -5.80 -20.42
CA VAL A 658 -43.15 -5.15 -19.40
C VAL A 658 -43.33 -3.68 -19.72
N ARG A 659 -42.25 -3.02 -20.15
CA ARG A 659 -42.23 -1.62 -20.60
C ARG A 659 -41.25 -1.49 -21.77
N ALA A 660 -41.78 -1.08 -22.92
CA ALA A 660 -40.97 -0.80 -24.09
C ALA A 660 -40.07 0.46 -23.84
N PRO A 661 -38.88 0.52 -24.45
CA PRO A 661 -38.06 1.73 -24.41
C PRO A 661 -38.85 2.94 -24.93
N SER A 662 -38.85 4.03 -24.18
CA SER A 662 -39.62 5.23 -24.53
C SER A 662 -38.78 6.48 -24.66
N ARG A 663 -39.20 7.34 -25.58
CA ARG A 663 -38.76 8.73 -25.73
C ARG A 663 -40.01 9.59 -25.79
N THR A 664 -40.48 10.05 -24.65
CA THR A 664 -41.76 10.76 -24.57
C THR A 664 -41.53 12.18 -24.04
N PRO A 665 -42.01 13.23 -24.72
CA PRO A 665 -42.04 14.55 -24.15
C PRO A 665 -42.86 14.53 -22.86
N VAL A 666 -42.24 14.91 -21.74
CA VAL A 666 -42.93 14.95 -20.42
C VAL A 666 -43.88 16.12 -20.36
N GLN A 667 -43.41 17.25 -20.85
CA GLN A 667 -44.21 18.48 -20.91
C GLN A 667 -43.68 19.43 -21.97
N ILE A 668 -44.59 20.05 -22.68
CA ILE A 668 -44.30 21.13 -23.63
C ILE A 668 -45.20 22.31 -23.23
N ASP A 669 -44.62 23.48 -23.08
CA ASP A 669 -45.38 24.70 -22.84
C ASP A 669 -44.82 25.85 -23.72
N GLN A 670 -45.72 26.70 -24.16
CA GLN A 670 -45.41 27.86 -24.96
C GLN A 670 -45.98 29.12 -24.33
N HIS A 671 -45.12 30.06 -24.02
CA HIS A 671 -45.53 31.37 -23.62
C HIS A 671 -45.86 32.23 -24.85
N LEU A 672 -47.08 32.74 -24.88
CA LEU A 672 -47.53 33.64 -25.95
C LEU A 672 -47.35 35.08 -25.49
N GLY A 673 -46.48 35.82 -26.17
CA GLY A 673 -46.46 37.28 -26.03
C GLY A 673 -47.68 37.95 -26.63
N LEU A 674 -47.91 39.25 -26.37
CA LEU A 674 -49.04 40.01 -26.89
C LEU A 674 -49.21 39.93 -28.39
N THR A 675 -48.16 39.82 -29.18
CA THR A 675 -48.16 39.68 -30.64
C THR A 675 -48.67 38.32 -31.13
N THR A 676 -48.52 37.27 -30.35
CA THR A 676 -48.99 35.93 -30.73
C THR A 676 -50.42 35.65 -30.23
N TRP A 677 -50.93 36.45 -29.30
CA TRP A 677 -52.28 36.34 -28.81
C TRP A 677 -53.35 36.73 -29.87
N TRP A 678 -52.95 37.60 -30.84
CA TRP A 678 -53.82 38.03 -31.93
C TRP A 678 -53.94 37.03 -33.08
N TRP A 679 -53.13 35.98 -33.11
CA TRP A 679 -53.06 35.02 -34.22
C TRP A 679 -53.58 33.63 -33.91
N ARG A 680 -54.33 33.51 -32.83
CA ARG A 680 -55.02 32.26 -32.49
C ARG A 680 -56.48 32.31 -32.91
#